data_f90c1078af368d38793631cd788ea964
#
_entry.id   f90c1078af368d38793631cd788ea964
#
_cell.length_a   1.000
_cell.length_b   1.000
_cell.length_c   1.000
_cell.angle_alpha   90.00
_cell.angle_beta   90.00
_cell.angle_gamma   90.00
#
_symmetry.space_group_name_H-M   'P 1'
#
loop_
_entity.id
_entity.type
_entity.pdbx_description
1 polymer ?
#
loop_
_entity_poly.entity_id
_entity_poly.type
_entity_poly.pdbx_seq_one_letter_code
_entity_poly.pdbx_strand_id
1 'polypeptide(L)'
;MKRTLALKKKLTVLLLCMLLALTPALAENEASLDGRWLCADIQGNVTENTPAERKDDFGLFVNKDWILQAEIPAGESKAGSMEDVQRTLKDRQIALLKDDSLTGHDAELVHKLYRLVSDWNYRNEQGVKPAISVIEAIRSIDTLEAVTNYLCDRNNLKRYYPLTMSVGADFTDPDIYMTQIGTPSLILKDSAEYTERTQAGELYYTLCEQLGTYMLMQLGYGEEEAAQVIGNAFAFESLMAQHIKPTATHYQADYFTSLLNYYNPEELKALAGDFPILDMLQAYGLKIGQRFLVTEPDYIAALPEIYSEENVILMRDWMALKAALSVKSLLDHETHQQADAISNAIMGVTGESSEDDNALSTVLGLLPVPMDNLYVQAYCTEQQRQDMLDIIKDAVAYYRVMLESVDWLGDETRAKAVEKLDNLRINAVYPDELGDWSALDFAGVESGGSLLAANAAVQEFVIDLQSKKIDTAVDKDKWDQLTMQTAQVNAFYNPQNNSINIMAGILSGEIYNEDMNYEQKLGGIGTVIGHEISHAFDTNGSQFDKDGAISNWWTAEDYAAFQARAAKLAAWYDGFIPWEGASYSGQQVQTEAIADMGGMKCLLAVAAQQENFDYDAFFRQFATVWRMQGLPAYLVTLVAQDTHPMRYLRINATLAQFDEFIEFYGIQPGDGMYIAPEDRVCVW
;
A
#
# COMPACT_ATOMS: atom_id res chain seq x y z
N MET A 1 -1.24 -26.60 29.65
CA MET A 1 -0.76 -25.72 30.72
C MET A 1 0.76 -25.76 30.97
N LYS A 2 1.43 -26.90 31.26
CA LYS A 2 2.93 -26.90 31.45
C LYS A 2 3.71 -26.72 30.16
N ARG A 3 3.25 -27.20 29.00
CA ARG A 3 3.90 -27.03 27.68
C ARG A 3 3.74 -25.60 27.13
N THR A 4 2.57 -24.99 27.32
CA THR A 4 2.31 -23.57 26.97
C THR A 4 3.19 -22.61 27.76
N LEU A 5 3.49 -22.93 29.01
CA LEU A 5 4.40 -22.12 29.84
C LEU A 5 5.86 -22.25 29.41
N ALA A 6 6.26 -23.40 28.87
CA ALA A 6 7.62 -23.64 28.37
C ALA A 6 7.84 -22.97 27.01
N LEU A 7 6.81 -22.91 26.15
CA LEU A 7 6.82 -22.18 24.89
C LEU A 7 6.89 -20.66 25.17
N LYS A 8 6.07 -20.14 26.09
CA LYS A 8 6.13 -18.75 26.54
C LYS A 8 7.51 -18.35 27.05
N LYS A 9 8.18 -19.19 27.84
CA LYS A 9 9.53 -18.91 28.32
C LYS A 9 10.59 -18.97 27.24
N LYS A 10 10.50 -19.87 26.26
CA LYS A 10 11.42 -19.90 25.11
C LYS A 10 11.21 -18.73 24.17
N LEU A 11 9.94 -18.37 23.89
CA LEU A 11 9.59 -17.19 23.10
C LEU A 11 10.12 -15.91 23.75
N THR A 12 9.91 -15.72 25.04
CA THR A 12 10.36 -14.52 25.77
C THR A 12 11.89 -14.38 25.78
N VAL A 13 12.63 -15.47 25.86
CA VAL A 13 14.10 -15.45 25.85
C VAL A 13 14.66 -15.21 24.44
N LEU A 14 14.07 -15.79 23.39
CA LEU A 14 14.49 -15.54 22.01
C LEU A 14 14.17 -14.11 21.56
N LEU A 15 13.00 -13.61 21.92
CA LEU A 15 12.58 -12.21 21.71
C LEU A 15 13.48 -11.20 22.40
N LEU A 16 13.89 -11.46 23.65
CA LEU A 16 14.82 -10.59 24.37
C LEU A 16 16.21 -10.56 23.70
N CYS A 17 16.64 -11.68 23.10
CA CYS A 17 17.91 -11.74 22.39
C CYS A 17 17.86 -11.05 21.01
N MET A 18 16.73 -11.10 20.29
CA MET A 18 16.58 -10.39 19.00
C MET A 18 16.36 -8.89 19.18
N LEU A 19 15.56 -8.47 20.16
CA LEU A 19 15.41 -7.05 20.53
C LEU A 19 16.74 -6.43 20.98
N LEU A 20 17.58 -7.20 21.69
CA LEU A 20 18.92 -6.75 22.11
C LEU A 20 19.94 -6.72 20.95
N ALA A 21 19.69 -7.43 19.84
CA ALA A 21 20.57 -7.40 18.68
C ALA A 21 20.19 -6.27 17.67
N LEU A 22 18.94 -5.84 17.65
CA LEU A 22 18.48 -4.76 16.77
C LEU A 22 18.66 -3.35 17.39
N THR A 23 18.59 -3.23 18.72
CA THR A 23 18.66 -1.94 19.41
C THR A 23 20.03 -1.24 19.43
N PRO A 24 21.20 -1.93 19.44
CA PRO A 24 22.48 -1.21 19.40
C PRO A 24 22.80 -0.57 18.05
N ALA A 25 22.36 -1.15 16.94
CA ALA A 25 22.69 -0.65 15.60
C ALA A 25 21.95 0.64 15.22
N LEU A 26 20.75 0.85 15.78
CA LEU A 26 19.95 2.05 15.50
C LEU A 26 20.17 3.19 16.52
N ALA A 27 20.74 2.91 17.68
CA ALA A 27 20.91 3.89 18.76
C ALA A 27 22.20 4.72 18.72
N GLU A 28 23.12 4.45 17.78
CA GLU A 28 24.44 5.12 17.73
C GLU A 28 24.66 5.94 16.44
N ASN A 29 23.63 6.21 15.63
CA ASN A 29 23.87 6.84 14.35
C ASN A 29 23.58 8.33 14.29
N GLU A 30 24.59 9.04 13.88
CA GLU A 30 24.72 10.49 13.88
C GLU A 30 24.23 11.15 12.59
N ALA A 31 23.33 10.75 11.81
CA ALA A 31 22.88 11.55 10.68
C ALA A 31 22.95 10.88 9.30
N SER A 32 22.28 11.50 8.38
CA SER A 32 22.34 11.22 6.95
C SER A 32 23.78 11.23 6.41
N LEU A 33 23.97 10.65 5.25
CA LEU A 33 25.27 10.39 4.63
C LEU A 33 26.28 11.56 4.70
N ASP A 34 25.82 12.76 4.47
CA ASP A 34 26.66 13.95 4.50
C ASP A 34 26.62 14.69 5.86
N GLY A 35 25.97 14.10 6.86
CA GLY A 35 25.78 14.72 8.17
C GLY A 35 24.86 15.94 8.14
N ARG A 36 24.15 16.17 7.04
CA ARG A 36 23.35 17.38 6.82
C ARG A 36 22.10 17.41 7.68
N TRP A 37 21.34 16.30 7.70
CA TRP A 37 20.09 16.20 8.46
C TRP A 37 20.03 14.92 9.28
N LEU A 38 19.58 15.06 10.52
CA LEU A 38 19.35 13.91 11.39
C LEU A 38 18.08 13.17 10.97
N CYS A 39 18.14 11.84 10.90
CA CYS A 39 16.93 11.04 10.72
C CYS A 39 16.01 11.18 11.95
N ALA A 40 15.13 12.17 11.91
CA ALA A 40 14.21 12.49 12.99
C ALA A 40 13.05 11.48 13.11
N ASP A 41 12.86 10.62 12.08
CA ASP A 41 11.79 9.61 12.07
C ASP A 41 12.03 8.45 13.04
N ILE A 42 13.27 8.27 13.51
CA ILE A 42 13.64 7.21 14.46
C ILE A 42 13.25 7.64 15.87
N GLN A 43 12.42 6.85 16.55
CA GLN A 43 12.04 7.10 17.92
C GLN A 43 13.28 7.12 18.85
N GLY A 44 13.44 8.22 19.58
CA GLY A 44 14.54 8.42 20.52
C GLY A 44 15.84 8.97 19.90
N ASN A 45 15.91 9.18 18.58
CA ASN A 45 17.08 9.76 17.91
C ASN A 45 17.24 11.28 18.19
N VAL A 46 16.13 11.96 18.46
CA VAL A 46 16.10 13.38 18.84
C VAL A 46 16.04 13.52 20.34
N THR A 47 16.90 14.39 20.89
CA THR A 47 16.95 14.72 22.33
C THR A 47 16.75 16.21 22.55
N GLU A 48 16.57 16.63 23.82
CA GLU A 48 16.47 18.05 24.13
C GLU A 48 17.73 18.84 23.71
N ASN A 49 18.90 18.19 23.74
CA ASN A 49 20.18 18.79 23.34
C ASN A 49 20.45 18.78 21.83
N THR A 50 19.65 18.06 21.04
CA THR A 50 19.80 18.03 19.57
C THR A 50 19.58 19.43 19.01
N PRO A 51 20.54 20.02 18.25
CA PRO A 51 20.34 21.30 17.62
C PRO A 51 19.17 21.25 16.62
N ALA A 52 18.37 22.32 16.60
CA ALA A 52 17.21 22.42 15.71
C ALA A 52 17.12 23.86 15.18
N GLU A 53 18.11 24.23 14.39
CA GLU A 53 18.18 25.56 13.79
C GLU A 53 17.42 25.58 12.45
N ARG A 54 16.56 26.57 12.27
CA ARG A 54 15.68 26.71 11.09
C ARG A 54 16.43 26.62 9.75
N LYS A 55 17.67 27.10 9.70
CA LYS A 55 18.49 27.15 8.50
C LYS A 55 19.28 25.86 8.26
N ASP A 56 19.41 25.03 9.29
CA ASP A 56 20.21 23.81 9.22
C ASP A 56 19.33 22.55 9.04
N ASP A 57 18.22 22.48 9.75
CA ASP A 57 17.24 21.39 9.66
C ASP A 57 15.84 21.94 9.93
N PHE A 58 15.12 22.28 8.87
CA PHE A 58 13.80 22.91 8.97
C PHE A 58 12.74 21.97 9.54
N GLY A 59 12.75 20.71 9.10
CA GLY A 59 11.82 19.69 9.59
C GLY A 59 11.95 19.50 11.10
N LEU A 60 13.17 19.37 11.59
CA LEU A 60 13.44 19.27 13.02
C LEU A 60 13.12 20.58 13.77
N PHE A 61 13.45 21.74 13.19
CA PHE A 61 13.10 23.03 13.79
C PHE A 61 11.60 23.19 14.04
N VAL A 62 10.77 22.78 13.09
CA VAL A 62 9.31 22.88 13.22
C VAL A 62 8.75 21.84 14.20
N ASN A 63 9.28 20.62 14.18
CA ASN A 63 8.65 19.47 14.79
C ASN A 63 9.32 18.99 16.10
N LYS A 64 10.45 19.57 16.53
CA LYS A 64 11.23 19.08 17.68
C LYS A 64 10.41 18.92 18.96
N ASP A 65 9.61 19.92 19.30
CA ASP A 65 8.81 19.88 20.54
C ASP A 65 7.78 18.74 20.49
N TRP A 66 7.18 18.52 19.32
CA TRP A 66 6.29 17.39 19.11
C TRP A 66 7.05 16.05 19.17
N ILE A 67 8.19 15.93 18.51
CA ILE A 67 9.02 14.71 18.50
C ILE A 67 9.42 14.28 19.92
N LEU A 68 9.82 15.24 20.76
CA LEU A 68 10.21 14.98 22.15
C LEU A 68 9.05 14.53 23.05
N GLN A 69 7.82 14.83 22.68
CA GLN A 69 6.60 14.49 23.41
C GLN A 69 5.81 13.36 22.77
N ALA A 70 6.14 12.99 21.52
CA ALA A 70 5.40 12.00 20.78
C ALA A 70 5.54 10.62 21.44
N GLU A 71 4.41 10.00 21.72
CA GLU A 71 4.32 8.61 22.15
C GLU A 71 3.68 7.79 21.05
N ILE A 72 4.30 6.67 20.71
CA ILE A 72 3.69 5.69 19.79
C ILE A 72 2.63 4.94 20.59
N PRO A 73 1.36 4.99 20.22
CA PRO A 73 0.30 4.32 20.98
C PRO A 73 0.51 2.80 21.05
N ALA A 74 0.02 2.19 22.12
CA ALA A 74 0.05 0.74 22.27
C ALA A 74 -0.68 0.07 21.09
N GLY A 75 -0.05 -0.95 20.51
CA GLY A 75 -0.57 -1.63 19.31
C GLY A 75 -0.21 -0.96 17.97
N GLU A 76 0.44 0.22 17.98
CA GLU A 76 0.90 0.90 16.78
C GLU A 76 2.43 0.83 16.63
N SER A 77 2.94 0.99 15.39
CA SER A 77 4.37 0.98 15.09
C SER A 77 4.94 2.37 14.82
N LYS A 78 4.09 3.39 14.76
CA LYS A 78 4.46 4.77 14.46
C LYS A 78 3.43 5.77 15.00
N ALA A 79 3.85 7.03 15.11
CA ALA A 79 3.01 8.19 15.41
C ALA A 79 3.37 9.35 14.50
N GLY A 80 2.44 10.21 14.16
CA GLY A 80 2.62 11.35 13.25
C GLY A 80 1.31 12.00 12.86
N SER A 81 1.38 13.04 12.02
CA SER A 81 0.17 13.75 11.59
C SER A 81 -0.75 12.87 10.73
N MET A 82 -0.20 12.04 9.82
CA MET A 82 -0.98 11.07 9.04
C MET A 82 -1.62 10.02 9.94
N GLU A 83 -0.91 9.58 10.97
CA GLU A 83 -1.40 8.60 11.96
C GLU A 83 -2.51 9.20 12.84
N ASP A 84 -2.45 10.50 13.17
CA ASP A 84 -3.53 11.21 13.87
C ASP A 84 -4.81 11.29 13.02
N VAL A 85 -4.65 11.55 11.71
CA VAL A 85 -5.76 11.52 10.74
C VAL A 85 -6.34 10.11 10.63
N GLN A 86 -5.48 9.09 10.57
CA GLN A 86 -5.90 7.69 10.53
C GLN A 86 -6.69 7.30 11.81
N ARG A 87 -6.27 7.77 12.99
CA ARG A 87 -7.02 7.55 14.24
C ARG A 87 -8.37 8.25 14.22
N THR A 88 -8.42 9.49 13.76
CA THR A 88 -9.70 10.23 13.62
C THR A 88 -10.67 9.52 12.68
N LEU A 89 -10.19 9.04 11.53
CA LEU A 89 -10.99 8.25 10.60
C LEU A 89 -11.50 6.97 11.26
N LYS A 90 -10.59 6.23 11.93
CA LYS A 90 -10.89 5.00 12.65
C LYS A 90 -11.97 5.20 13.71
N ASP A 91 -11.87 6.25 14.53
CA ASP A 91 -12.85 6.56 15.56
C ASP A 91 -14.24 6.83 14.96
N ARG A 92 -14.32 7.55 13.84
CA ARG A 92 -15.56 7.79 13.09
C ARG A 92 -16.15 6.49 12.55
N GLN A 93 -15.32 5.63 11.97
CA GLN A 93 -15.74 4.33 11.43
C GLN A 93 -16.22 3.39 12.55
N ILE A 94 -15.52 3.35 13.71
CA ILE A 94 -15.98 2.58 14.88
C ILE A 94 -17.32 3.12 15.41
N ALA A 95 -17.53 4.44 15.40
CA ALA A 95 -18.82 5.01 15.77
C ALA A 95 -19.96 4.52 14.88
N LEU A 96 -19.72 4.41 13.55
CA LEU A 96 -20.70 3.84 12.61
C LEU A 96 -20.97 2.36 12.86
N LEU A 97 -19.95 1.56 13.21
CA LEU A 97 -20.12 0.13 13.56
C LEU A 97 -21.04 -0.08 14.76
N LYS A 98 -21.06 0.89 15.69
CA LYS A 98 -21.77 0.81 16.97
C LYS A 98 -23.10 1.56 17.00
N ASP A 99 -23.44 2.27 15.94
CA ASP A 99 -24.67 3.07 15.86
C ASP A 99 -25.87 2.22 15.40
N ASP A 100 -26.55 1.61 16.33
CA ASP A 100 -27.76 0.83 16.06
C ASP A 100 -28.93 1.65 15.47
N SER A 101 -28.82 2.98 15.40
CA SER A 101 -29.85 3.83 14.79
C SER A 101 -29.75 3.88 13.26
N LEU A 102 -28.62 3.46 12.66
CA LEU A 102 -28.43 3.41 11.22
C LEU A 102 -29.36 2.35 10.60
N THR A 103 -29.92 2.68 9.46
CA THR A 103 -30.90 1.86 8.75
C THR A 103 -30.53 1.71 7.27
N GLY A 104 -31.11 0.72 6.62
CA GLY A 104 -30.83 0.40 5.23
C GLY A 104 -29.90 -0.81 5.08
N HIS A 105 -29.77 -1.29 3.85
CA HIS A 105 -29.06 -2.56 3.57
C HIS A 105 -27.57 -2.51 3.95
N ASP A 106 -26.89 -1.38 3.66
CA ASP A 106 -25.48 -1.21 4.02
C ASP A 106 -25.27 -1.32 5.54
N ALA A 107 -26.13 -0.66 6.33
CA ALA A 107 -26.09 -0.76 7.80
C ALA A 107 -26.38 -2.19 8.29
N GLU A 108 -27.35 -2.88 7.68
CA GLU A 108 -27.67 -4.27 8.00
C GLU A 108 -26.47 -5.20 7.74
N LEU A 109 -25.80 -5.07 6.60
CA LEU A 109 -24.60 -5.85 6.27
C LEU A 109 -23.47 -5.59 7.25
N VAL A 110 -23.16 -4.29 7.48
CA VAL A 110 -22.08 -3.87 8.37
C VAL A 110 -22.33 -4.35 9.80
N HIS A 111 -23.51 -4.15 10.36
CA HIS A 111 -23.84 -4.59 11.72
C HIS A 111 -23.90 -6.13 11.84
N LYS A 112 -24.38 -6.82 10.80
CA LYS A 112 -24.38 -8.30 10.77
C LYS A 112 -22.95 -8.85 10.83
N LEU A 113 -22.04 -8.27 10.03
CA LEU A 113 -20.63 -8.66 10.04
C LEU A 113 -19.94 -8.26 11.36
N TYR A 114 -20.19 -7.05 11.85
CA TYR A 114 -19.64 -6.57 13.13
C TYR A 114 -19.98 -7.51 14.28
N ARG A 115 -21.23 -7.99 14.36
CA ARG A 115 -21.63 -8.98 15.38
C ARG A 115 -20.90 -10.31 15.22
N LEU A 116 -20.73 -10.81 13.99
CA LEU A 116 -19.93 -12.02 13.75
C LEU A 116 -18.46 -11.86 14.19
N VAL A 117 -17.89 -10.66 14.07
CA VAL A 117 -16.52 -10.39 14.49
C VAL A 117 -16.39 -10.20 15.98
N SER A 118 -17.30 -9.43 16.61
CA SER A 118 -17.19 -8.98 18.00
C SER A 118 -17.82 -9.91 19.03
N ASP A 119 -18.68 -10.85 18.64
CA ASP A 119 -19.28 -11.85 19.57
C ASP A 119 -18.28 -12.98 19.85
N TRP A 120 -17.33 -12.71 20.74
CA TRP A 120 -16.32 -13.69 21.13
C TRP A 120 -16.88 -14.91 21.82
N ASN A 121 -18.03 -14.83 22.48
CA ASN A 121 -18.68 -16.02 23.07
C ASN A 121 -19.09 -16.98 21.95
N TYR A 122 -19.76 -16.46 20.94
CA TYR A 122 -20.17 -17.23 19.77
C TYR A 122 -18.97 -17.78 19.00
N ARG A 123 -17.94 -16.97 18.75
CA ARG A 123 -16.72 -17.40 18.06
C ARG A 123 -15.96 -18.48 18.85
N ASN A 124 -15.89 -18.36 20.18
CA ASN A 124 -15.25 -19.36 21.04
C ASN A 124 -16.00 -20.70 21.03
N GLU A 125 -17.34 -20.71 20.91
CA GLU A 125 -18.12 -21.92 20.72
C GLU A 125 -17.82 -22.61 19.38
N GLN A 126 -17.56 -21.85 18.34
CA GLN A 126 -17.14 -22.36 17.03
C GLN A 126 -15.69 -22.85 17.05
N GLY A 127 -14.80 -22.16 17.78
CA GLY A 127 -13.37 -22.45 17.86
C GLY A 127 -12.72 -22.44 16.48
N VAL A 128 -11.83 -23.41 16.22
CA VAL A 128 -11.16 -23.59 14.94
C VAL A 128 -11.97 -24.41 13.92
N LYS A 129 -13.14 -24.92 14.28
CA LYS A 129 -13.96 -25.82 13.44
C LYS A 129 -14.25 -25.25 12.05
N PRO A 130 -14.56 -23.95 11.85
CA PRO A 130 -14.83 -23.42 10.53
C PRO A 130 -13.66 -23.60 9.54
N ALA A 131 -12.41 -23.61 10.01
CA ALA A 131 -11.22 -23.76 9.17
C ALA A 131 -10.79 -25.23 8.97
N ILE A 132 -11.27 -26.15 9.80
CA ILE A 132 -10.80 -27.56 9.77
C ILE A 132 -11.09 -28.22 8.43
N SER A 133 -12.27 -28.02 7.84
CA SER A 133 -12.60 -28.63 6.55
C SER A 133 -11.70 -28.15 5.41
N VAL A 134 -11.28 -26.90 5.45
CA VAL A 134 -10.34 -26.34 4.46
C VAL A 134 -8.97 -27.00 4.61
N ILE A 135 -8.49 -27.11 5.85
CA ILE A 135 -7.19 -27.72 6.15
C ILE A 135 -7.17 -29.22 5.84
N GLU A 136 -8.25 -29.95 6.18
CA GLU A 136 -8.37 -31.37 5.86
C GLU A 136 -8.42 -31.63 4.35
N ALA A 137 -9.11 -30.78 3.58
CA ALA A 137 -9.13 -30.86 2.12
C ALA A 137 -7.73 -30.71 1.55
N ILE A 138 -6.95 -29.70 2.01
CA ILE A 138 -5.56 -29.51 1.57
C ILE A 138 -4.68 -30.67 2.03
N ARG A 139 -4.79 -31.11 3.28
CA ARG A 139 -3.96 -32.18 3.86
C ARG A 139 -4.15 -33.52 3.16
N SER A 140 -5.33 -33.75 2.56
CA SER A 140 -5.63 -34.98 1.81
C SER A 140 -5.01 -35.03 0.41
N ILE A 141 -4.39 -33.96 -0.06
CA ILE A 141 -3.75 -33.89 -1.38
C ILE A 141 -2.46 -34.71 -1.37
N ASP A 142 -2.39 -35.72 -2.23
CA ASP A 142 -1.25 -36.63 -2.36
C ASP A 142 -0.84 -36.95 -3.81
N THR A 143 -1.60 -36.41 -4.79
CA THR A 143 -1.36 -36.57 -6.21
C THR A 143 -1.57 -35.25 -6.94
N LEU A 144 -0.99 -35.12 -8.15
CA LEU A 144 -1.19 -33.95 -9.01
C LEU A 144 -2.67 -33.81 -9.44
N GLU A 145 -3.36 -34.93 -9.65
CA GLU A 145 -4.80 -34.95 -9.92
C GLU A 145 -5.59 -34.35 -8.73
N ALA A 146 -5.21 -34.66 -7.51
CA ALA A 146 -5.85 -34.10 -6.30
C ALA A 146 -5.57 -32.59 -6.19
N VAL A 147 -4.37 -32.10 -6.56
CA VAL A 147 -4.10 -30.66 -6.65
C VAL A 147 -5.00 -30.02 -7.69
N THR A 148 -5.10 -30.59 -8.91
CA THR A 148 -6.00 -30.09 -9.96
C THR A 148 -7.44 -29.98 -9.50
N ASN A 149 -7.94 -31.06 -8.90
CA ASN A 149 -9.32 -31.11 -8.39
C ASN A 149 -9.56 -30.04 -7.32
N TYR A 150 -8.58 -29.80 -6.42
CA TYR A 150 -8.68 -28.77 -5.40
C TYR A 150 -8.71 -27.36 -6.01
N LEU A 151 -7.81 -27.06 -6.97
CA LEU A 151 -7.73 -25.75 -7.63
C LEU A 151 -8.96 -25.48 -8.50
N CYS A 152 -9.53 -26.51 -9.14
CA CYS A 152 -10.66 -26.38 -10.06
C CYS A 152 -12.02 -26.67 -9.41
N ASP A 153 -12.11 -26.84 -8.08
CA ASP A 153 -13.40 -27.02 -7.39
C ASP A 153 -14.00 -25.66 -6.99
N ARG A 154 -15.09 -25.29 -7.64
CA ARG A 154 -15.84 -24.05 -7.33
C ARG A 154 -16.37 -24.00 -5.88
N ASN A 155 -16.58 -25.14 -5.25
CA ASN A 155 -17.13 -25.18 -3.88
C ASN A 155 -16.08 -24.99 -2.78
N ASN A 156 -14.78 -24.96 -3.12
CA ASN A 156 -13.75 -24.64 -2.15
C ASN A 156 -13.82 -23.16 -1.75
N LEU A 157 -14.10 -22.92 -0.48
CA LEU A 157 -14.24 -21.57 0.09
C LEU A 157 -12.92 -20.77 0.07
N LYS A 158 -11.80 -21.48 0.15
CA LYS A 158 -10.45 -20.90 0.16
C LYS A 158 -9.55 -21.69 -0.77
N ARG A 159 -9.13 -21.07 -1.85
CA ARG A 159 -8.22 -21.63 -2.85
C ARG A 159 -6.95 -20.80 -2.91
N TYR A 160 -5.81 -21.46 -2.83
CA TYR A 160 -4.51 -20.80 -2.87
C TYR A 160 -3.85 -21.13 -4.20
N TYR A 161 -3.86 -20.18 -5.11
CA TYR A 161 -3.33 -20.33 -6.45
C TYR A 161 -1.86 -19.89 -6.53
N PRO A 162 -1.03 -20.58 -7.34
CA PRO A 162 0.33 -20.15 -7.60
C PRO A 162 0.38 -18.99 -8.62
N LEU A 163 -0.61 -18.12 -8.64
CA LEU A 163 -0.71 -16.91 -9.46
C LEU A 163 -1.75 -15.96 -8.88
N THR A 164 -1.75 -14.72 -9.34
CA THR A 164 -2.80 -13.74 -9.05
C THR A 164 -3.69 -13.52 -10.25
N MET A 165 -4.93 -13.13 -9.99
CA MET A 165 -5.95 -12.84 -10.98
C MET A 165 -6.69 -11.58 -10.59
N SER A 166 -6.83 -10.65 -11.51
CA SER A 166 -7.63 -9.43 -11.34
C SER A 166 -8.35 -9.07 -12.64
N VAL A 167 -9.31 -8.17 -12.52
CA VAL A 167 -9.98 -7.57 -13.69
C VAL A 167 -9.72 -6.08 -13.65
N GLY A 168 -9.09 -5.56 -14.69
CA GLY A 168 -8.73 -4.16 -14.82
C GLY A 168 -8.87 -3.69 -16.27
N ALA A 169 -8.71 -2.39 -16.49
CA ALA A 169 -8.64 -1.83 -17.84
C ALA A 169 -7.41 -2.37 -18.59
N ASP A 170 -7.51 -2.53 -19.89
CA ASP A 170 -6.38 -2.87 -20.76
C ASP A 170 -5.37 -1.71 -20.78
N PHE A 171 -4.10 -2.00 -20.64
CA PHE A 171 -3.04 -0.96 -20.65
C PHE A 171 -2.84 -0.29 -22.02
N THR A 172 -3.28 -0.92 -23.12
CA THR A 172 -3.16 -0.34 -24.48
C THR A 172 -4.49 0.14 -25.05
N ASP A 173 -5.60 -0.31 -24.45
CA ASP A 173 -6.97 0.11 -24.79
C ASP A 173 -7.76 0.30 -23.47
N PRO A 174 -7.51 1.40 -22.72
CA PRO A 174 -8.06 1.59 -21.39
C PRO A 174 -9.59 1.78 -21.36
N ASP A 175 -10.26 1.64 -22.50
CA ASP A 175 -11.71 1.67 -22.61
C ASP A 175 -12.36 0.29 -22.48
N ILE A 176 -11.58 -0.78 -22.33
CA ILE A 176 -12.07 -2.18 -22.23
C ILE A 176 -11.50 -2.86 -20.98
N TYR A 177 -12.36 -3.53 -20.22
CA TYR A 177 -11.94 -4.40 -19.11
C TYR A 177 -11.47 -5.77 -19.58
N MET A 178 -10.39 -6.27 -18.98
CA MET A 178 -9.87 -7.61 -19.23
C MET A 178 -9.36 -8.29 -17.98
N THR A 179 -9.16 -9.61 -18.06
CA THR A 179 -8.47 -10.37 -17.00
C THR A 179 -6.97 -10.15 -17.09
N GLN A 180 -6.36 -9.82 -15.96
CA GLN A 180 -4.92 -9.68 -15.77
C GLN A 180 -4.43 -10.84 -14.89
N ILE A 181 -3.35 -11.49 -15.31
CA ILE A 181 -2.74 -12.65 -14.63
C ILE A 181 -1.31 -12.28 -14.26
N GLY A 182 -1.00 -12.41 -12.99
CA GLY A 182 0.33 -12.10 -12.44
C GLY A 182 0.89 -13.22 -11.59
N THR A 183 2.10 -13.00 -11.08
CA THR A 183 2.79 -13.89 -10.16
C THR A 183 2.11 -13.92 -8.78
N PRO A 184 2.30 -14.98 -7.97
CA PRO A 184 1.76 -15.03 -6.62
C PRO A 184 2.49 -14.07 -5.69
N SER A 185 1.79 -13.59 -4.65
CA SER A 185 2.44 -12.88 -3.55
C SER A 185 3.27 -13.86 -2.72
N LEU A 186 4.59 -13.66 -2.70
CA LEU A 186 5.53 -14.46 -1.93
C LEU A 186 5.49 -14.10 -0.42
N ILE A 187 5.84 -15.04 0.43
CA ILE A 187 5.90 -14.83 1.90
C ILE A 187 6.97 -13.78 2.25
N LEU A 188 8.14 -13.85 1.62
CA LEU A 188 9.24 -12.91 1.86
C LEU A 188 9.10 -11.59 1.09
N LYS A 189 8.00 -11.39 0.34
CA LYS A 189 7.63 -10.18 -0.40
C LYS A 189 8.41 -9.89 -1.67
N ASP A 190 9.65 -10.36 -1.81
CA ASP A 190 10.48 -10.19 -3.00
C ASP A 190 11.13 -11.53 -3.38
N SER A 191 11.23 -11.81 -4.68
CA SER A 191 11.91 -13.02 -5.18
C SER A 191 13.40 -13.03 -4.86
N ALA A 192 14.06 -11.88 -4.80
CA ALA A 192 15.45 -11.74 -4.42
C ALA A 192 15.75 -12.29 -3.00
N GLU A 193 14.81 -12.19 -2.08
CA GLU A 193 14.92 -12.67 -0.70
C GLU A 193 15.09 -14.21 -0.59
N TYR A 194 14.74 -14.95 -1.65
CA TYR A 194 14.94 -16.40 -1.73
C TYR A 194 16.36 -16.79 -2.17
N THR A 195 17.14 -15.84 -2.67
CA THR A 195 18.55 -16.03 -3.03
C THR A 195 19.49 -15.48 -1.96
N GLU A 196 19.25 -14.26 -1.52
CA GLU A 196 20.02 -13.57 -0.48
C GLU A 196 19.08 -12.74 0.39
N ARG A 197 18.91 -13.13 1.65
CA ARG A 197 18.01 -12.45 2.57
C ARG A 197 18.58 -11.16 3.09
N THR A 198 17.80 -10.12 2.99
CA THR A 198 18.01 -8.86 3.67
C THR A 198 17.52 -8.92 5.12
N GLN A 199 17.73 -7.83 5.88
CA GLN A 199 17.18 -7.69 7.22
C GLN A 199 15.63 -7.77 7.21
N ALA A 200 14.97 -7.21 6.19
CA ALA A 200 13.53 -7.28 6.03
C ALA A 200 13.06 -8.71 5.70
N GLY A 201 13.75 -9.41 4.81
CA GLY A 201 13.46 -10.81 4.49
C GLY A 201 13.61 -11.74 5.69
N GLU A 202 14.61 -11.52 6.54
CA GLU A 202 14.80 -12.31 7.77
C GLU A 202 13.68 -12.02 8.80
N LEU A 203 13.20 -10.79 8.88
CA LEU A 203 12.05 -10.43 9.71
C LEU A 203 10.77 -11.17 9.26
N TYR A 204 10.48 -11.16 7.95
CA TYR A 204 9.32 -11.89 7.40
C TYR A 204 9.45 -13.41 7.55
N TYR A 205 10.67 -13.94 7.39
CA TYR A 205 10.92 -15.35 7.61
C TYR A 205 10.62 -15.76 9.05
N THR A 206 11.16 -15.02 10.02
CA THR A 206 10.94 -15.25 11.45
C THR A 206 9.46 -15.14 11.81
N LEU A 207 8.77 -14.13 11.28
CA LEU A 207 7.33 -13.95 11.46
C LEU A 207 6.56 -15.17 10.94
N CYS A 208 6.86 -15.61 9.71
CA CYS A 208 6.19 -16.74 9.11
C CYS A 208 6.47 -18.04 9.88
N GLU A 209 7.71 -18.27 10.30
CA GLU A 209 8.09 -19.47 11.07
C GLU A 209 7.35 -19.56 12.39
N GLN A 210 7.32 -18.48 13.18
CA GLN A 210 6.71 -18.49 14.49
C GLN A 210 5.17 -18.48 14.42
N LEU A 211 4.61 -17.59 13.62
CA LEU A 211 3.16 -17.50 13.45
C LEU A 211 2.60 -18.73 12.72
N GLY A 212 3.28 -19.18 11.67
CA GLY A 212 2.91 -20.38 10.91
C GLY A 212 2.91 -21.64 11.78
N THR A 213 3.96 -21.84 12.60
CA THR A 213 4.01 -22.94 13.56
C THR A 213 2.83 -22.89 14.52
N TYR A 214 2.56 -21.73 15.12
CA TYR A 214 1.45 -21.57 16.03
C TYR A 214 0.12 -21.89 15.34
N MET A 215 -0.16 -21.30 14.19
CA MET A 215 -1.41 -21.47 13.47
C MET A 215 -1.62 -22.91 12.98
N LEU A 216 -0.62 -23.56 12.43
CA LEU A 216 -0.68 -24.96 11.99
C LEU A 216 -0.98 -25.87 13.18
N MET A 217 -0.38 -25.63 14.35
CA MET A 217 -0.66 -26.42 15.56
C MET A 217 -2.11 -26.24 16.04
N GLN A 218 -2.69 -25.03 15.97
CA GLN A 218 -4.11 -24.81 16.28
C GLN A 218 -5.03 -25.57 15.32
N LEU A 219 -4.59 -25.78 14.07
CA LEU A 219 -5.33 -26.48 13.03
C LEU A 219 -5.03 -27.99 12.96
N GLY A 220 -4.40 -28.55 14.01
CA GLY A 220 -4.25 -29.99 14.22
C GLY A 220 -2.95 -30.62 13.70
N TYR A 221 -1.94 -29.83 13.32
CA TYR A 221 -0.61 -30.34 13.01
C TYR A 221 0.22 -30.56 14.28
N GLY A 222 1.11 -31.56 14.27
CA GLY A 222 2.13 -31.71 15.30
C GLY A 222 3.26 -30.67 15.12
N GLU A 223 4.05 -30.39 16.17
CA GLU A 223 5.15 -29.39 16.11
C GLU A 223 6.18 -29.74 15.02
N GLU A 224 6.62 -31.01 14.94
CA GLU A 224 7.54 -31.47 13.92
C GLU A 224 6.93 -31.42 12.50
N GLU A 225 5.64 -31.77 12.38
CA GLU A 225 4.90 -31.69 11.12
C GLU A 225 4.74 -30.23 10.65
N ALA A 226 4.41 -29.30 11.57
CA ALA A 226 4.31 -27.89 11.26
C ALA A 226 5.64 -27.31 10.74
N ALA A 227 6.77 -27.68 11.37
CA ALA A 227 8.09 -27.30 10.89
C ALA A 227 8.40 -27.85 9.50
N GLN A 228 7.98 -29.10 9.19
CA GLN A 228 8.14 -29.68 7.86
C GLN A 228 7.27 -28.96 6.82
N VAL A 229 6.02 -28.64 7.15
CA VAL A 229 5.09 -27.89 6.29
C VAL A 229 5.69 -26.51 5.94
N ILE A 230 6.23 -25.80 6.93
CA ILE A 230 6.87 -24.49 6.71
C ILE A 230 8.11 -24.65 5.81
N GLY A 231 8.99 -25.62 6.10
CA GLY A 231 10.15 -25.88 5.26
C GLY A 231 9.79 -26.20 3.80
N ASN A 232 8.77 -27.03 3.58
CA ASN A 232 8.28 -27.37 2.25
C ASN A 232 7.64 -26.15 1.55
N ALA A 233 6.89 -25.30 2.28
CA ALA A 233 6.31 -24.09 1.73
C ALA A 233 7.39 -23.11 1.22
N PHE A 234 8.46 -22.89 1.98
CA PHE A 234 9.59 -22.06 1.51
C PHE A 234 10.35 -22.71 0.36
N ALA A 235 10.48 -24.04 0.35
CA ALA A 235 11.08 -24.75 -0.79
C ALA A 235 10.23 -24.55 -2.06
N PHE A 236 8.89 -24.62 -1.95
CA PHE A 236 8.00 -24.35 -3.07
C PHE A 236 8.09 -22.91 -3.56
N GLU A 237 8.07 -21.92 -2.65
CA GLU A 237 8.23 -20.52 -3.04
C GLU A 237 9.62 -20.24 -3.65
N SER A 238 10.67 -20.96 -3.22
CA SER A 238 12.00 -20.87 -3.85
C SER A 238 11.99 -21.36 -5.30
N LEU A 239 11.17 -22.36 -5.64
CA LEU A 239 10.99 -22.78 -7.04
C LEU A 239 10.28 -21.69 -7.85
N MET A 240 9.21 -21.11 -7.31
CA MET A 240 8.48 -20.01 -7.96
C MET A 240 9.35 -18.76 -8.13
N ALA A 241 10.08 -18.38 -7.08
CA ALA A 241 10.92 -17.18 -7.04
C ALA A 241 12.00 -17.12 -8.13
N GLN A 242 12.48 -18.28 -8.61
CA GLN A 242 13.46 -18.36 -9.70
C GLN A 242 12.92 -17.83 -11.04
N HIS A 243 11.58 -17.76 -11.18
CA HIS A 243 10.89 -17.32 -12.40
C HIS A 243 10.13 -16.01 -12.21
N ILE A 244 10.20 -15.40 -11.03
CA ILE A 244 9.56 -14.13 -10.70
C ILE A 244 10.62 -13.04 -10.68
N LYS A 245 10.35 -11.94 -11.39
CA LYS A 245 11.26 -10.79 -11.40
C LYS A 245 11.34 -10.14 -10.01
N PRO A 246 12.54 -9.72 -9.56
CA PRO A 246 12.68 -8.97 -8.31
C PRO A 246 11.95 -7.63 -8.37
N THR A 247 11.47 -7.16 -7.22
CA THR A 247 10.78 -5.86 -7.10
C THR A 247 11.60 -4.69 -7.66
N ALA A 248 12.92 -4.76 -7.60
CA ALA A 248 13.82 -3.75 -8.19
C ALA A 248 13.60 -3.53 -9.71
N THR A 249 13.03 -4.51 -10.42
CA THR A 249 12.69 -4.36 -11.86
C THR A 249 11.52 -3.41 -12.07
N HIS A 250 10.66 -3.19 -11.07
CA HIS A 250 9.52 -2.29 -11.16
C HIS A 250 9.94 -0.82 -11.31
N TYR A 251 11.18 -0.48 -10.95
CA TYR A 251 11.72 0.88 -11.02
C TYR A 251 12.49 1.13 -12.33
N GLN A 252 12.52 0.16 -13.24
CA GLN A 252 13.17 0.30 -14.55
C GLN A 252 12.26 1.07 -15.52
N ALA A 253 12.88 1.85 -16.41
CA ALA A 253 12.15 2.72 -17.34
C ALA A 253 11.23 1.97 -18.32
N ASP A 254 11.50 0.69 -18.61
CA ASP A 254 10.73 -0.18 -19.49
C ASP A 254 9.75 -1.10 -18.76
N TYR A 255 9.59 -0.92 -17.43
CA TYR A 255 8.76 -1.82 -16.62
C TYR A 255 7.35 -1.96 -17.18
N PHE A 256 6.62 -0.85 -17.40
CA PHE A 256 5.24 -0.93 -17.87
C PHE A 256 5.13 -1.53 -19.27
N THR A 257 6.06 -1.24 -20.17
CA THR A 257 6.06 -1.88 -21.50
C THR A 257 6.37 -3.37 -21.43
N SER A 258 7.14 -3.81 -20.43
CA SER A 258 7.41 -5.23 -20.19
C SER A 258 6.20 -6.03 -19.74
N LEU A 259 5.16 -5.34 -19.21
CA LEU A 259 3.90 -5.97 -18.79
C LEU A 259 2.95 -6.27 -19.96
N LEU A 260 3.15 -5.69 -21.14
CA LEU A 260 2.22 -5.72 -22.29
C LEU A 260 2.27 -7.07 -23.04
N ASN A 261 1.96 -8.15 -22.35
CA ASN A 261 1.99 -9.49 -22.94
C ASN A 261 0.56 -10.03 -23.03
N TYR A 262 0.02 -10.04 -24.23
CA TYR A 262 -1.37 -10.38 -24.49
C TYR A 262 -1.51 -11.78 -25.11
N TYR A 263 -2.48 -12.53 -24.60
CA TYR A 263 -2.77 -13.88 -25.03
C TYR A 263 -4.28 -14.07 -25.24
N ASN A 264 -4.68 -14.76 -26.31
CA ASN A 264 -6.03 -15.30 -26.38
C ASN A 264 -6.12 -16.61 -25.54
N PRO A 265 -7.31 -17.18 -25.32
CA PRO A 265 -7.47 -18.38 -24.49
C PRO A 265 -6.61 -19.58 -24.94
N GLU A 266 -6.46 -19.80 -26.24
CA GLU A 266 -5.70 -20.93 -26.77
C GLU A 266 -4.18 -20.71 -26.59
N GLU A 267 -3.73 -19.48 -26.81
CA GLU A 267 -2.32 -19.09 -26.59
C GLU A 267 -1.96 -19.15 -25.08
N LEU A 268 -2.85 -18.69 -24.20
CA LEU A 268 -2.66 -18.78 -22.75
C LEU A 268 -2.58 -20.23 -22.28
N LYS A 269 -3.47 -21.09 -22.78
CA LYS A 269 -3.42 -22.53 -22.51
C LYS A 269 -2.13 -23.17 -23.02
N ALA A 270 -1.67 -22.78 -24.19
CA ALA A 270 -0.42 -23.29 -24.76
C ALA A 270 0.81 -22.83 -23.93
N LEU A 271 0.80 -21.58 -23.44
CA LEU A 271 1.85 -21.03 -22.56
C LEU A 271 1.91 -21.78 -21.22
N ALA A 272 0.75 -22.05 -20.61
CA ALA A 272 0.65 -22.72 -19.31
C ALA A 272 0.84 -24.24 -19.38
N GLY A 273 0.88 -24.84 -20.58
CA GLY A 273 1.10 -26.28 -20.78
C GLY A 273 0.03 -27.13 -20.07
N ASP A 274 0.49 -28.06 -19.23
CA ASP A 274 -0.39 -28.98 -18.49
C ASP A 274 -1.03 -28.30 -17.24
N PHE A 275 -0.64 -27.09 -16.86
CA PHE A 275 -1.28 -26.37 -15.79
C PHE A 275 -2.70 -25.94 -16.21
N PRO A 276 -3.76 -26.27 -15.44
CA PRO A 276 -5.16 -26.13 -15.88
C PRO A 276 -5.68 -24.70 -15.75
N ILE A 277 -4.98 -23.72 -16.33
CA ILE A 277 -5.18 -22.28 -16.08
C ILE A 277 -6.61 -21.81 -16.43
N LEU A 278 -7.18 -22.26 -17.55
CA LEU A 278 -8.53 -21.84 -17.96
C LEU A 278 -9.62 -22.47 -17.09
N ASP A 279 -9.47 -23.75 -16.74
CA ASP A 279 -10.42 -24.46 -15.88
C ASP A 279 -10.39 -23.85 -14.47
N MET A 280 -9.21 -23.46 -13.99
CA MET A 280 -9.01 -22.78 -12.72
C MET A 280 -9.67 -21.37 -12.73
N LEU A 281 -9.50 -20.59 -13.78
CA LEU A 281 -10.15 -19.27 -13.93
C LEU A 281 -11.68 -19.40 -13.86
N GLN A 282 -12.25 -20.39 -14.57
CA GLN A 282 -13.69 -20.66 -14.55
C GLN A 282 -14.16 -21.13 -13.16
N ALA A 283 -13.41 -22.01 -12.51
CA ALA A 283 -13.70 -22.47 -11.16
C ALA A 283 -13.59 -21.34 -10.13
N TYR A 284 -12.69 -20.40 -10.33
CA TYR A 284 -12.60 -19.19 -9.51
C TYR A 284 -13.84 -18.30 -9.65
N GLY A 285 -14.53 -18.33 -10.78
CA GLY A 285 -15.74 -17.57 -11.05
C GLY A 285 -15.58 -16.51 -12.13
N LEU A 286 -14.41 -16.41 -12.76
CA LEU A 286 -14.19 -15.45 -13.84
C LEU A 286 -14.68 -16.00 -15.18
N LYS A 287 -15.33 -15.16 -15.96
CA LYS A 287 -15.65 -15.41 -17.37
C LYS A 287 -14.32 -15.49 -18.15
N ILE A 288 -14.24 -16.46 -19.07
CA ILE A 288 -13.13 -16.50 -20.03
C ILE A 288 -13.32 -15.40 -21.04
N GLY A 289 -12.44 -14.38 -20.97
CA GLY A 289 -12.46 -13.24 -21.88
C GLY A 289 -11.82 -13.55 -23.24
N GLN A 290 -11.88 -12.58 -24.14
CA GLN A 290 -11.27 -12.68 -25.47
C GLN A 290 -9.74 -12.56 -25.42
N ARG A 291 -9.22 -11.79 -24.45
CA ARG A 291 -7.80 -11.50 -24.23
C ARG A 291 -7.47 -11.57 -22.74
N PHE A 292 -6.23 -11.89 -22.47
CA PHE A 292 -5.63 -11.87 -21.14
C PHE A 292 -4.34 -11.04 -21.20
N LEU A 293 -4.10 -10.23 -20.19
CA LEU A 293 -2.80 -9.63 -19.93
C LEU A 293 -2.04 -10.55 -18.97
N VAL A 294 -0.86 -11.00 -19.37
CA VAL A 294 0.05 -11.78 -18.50
C VAL A 294 1.26 -10.91 -18.18
N THR A 295 1.40 -10.51 -16.91
CA THR A 295 2.45 -9.58 -16.52
C THR A 295 3.86 -10.18 -16.62
N GLU A 296 4.00 -11.47 -16.31
CA GLU A 296 5.26 -12.21 -16.38
C GLU A 296 5.08 -13.56 -17.13
N PRO A 297 5.18 -13.57 -18.47
CA PRO A 297 4.97 -14.80 -19.26
C PRO A 297 5.96 -15.91 -18.94
N ASP A 298 7.20 -15.58 -18.60
CA ASP A 298 8.23 -16.57 -18.26
C ASP A 298 7.84 -17.37 -17.00
N TYR A 299 7.17 -16.72 -16.04
CA TYR A 299 6.63 -17.41 -14.87
C TYR A 299 5.49 -18.37 -15.25
N ILE A 300 4.55 -17.94 -16.09
CA ILE A 300 3.45 -18.81 -16.55
C ILE A 300 3.98 -19.99 -17.36
N ALA A 301 4.99 -19.77 -18.21
CA ALA A 301 5.66 -20.82 -18.96
C ALA A 301 6.43 -21.84 -18.08
N ALA A 302 6.84 -21.43 -16.87
CA ALA A 302 7.49 -22.31 -15.91
C ALA A 302 6.49 -23.14 -15.06
N LEU A 303 5.20 -22.79 -15.07
CA LEU A 303 4.20 -23.52 -14.27
C LEU A 303 4.17 -25.03 -14.53
N PRO A 304 4.36 -25.57 -15.75
CA PRO A 304 4.43 -27.03 -15.94
C PRO A 304 5.55 -27.74 -15.16
N GLU A 305 6.67 -27.06 -14.90
CA GLU A 305 7.76 -27.61 -14.07
C GLU A 305 7.45 -27.50 -12.59
N ILE A 306 6.84 -26.39 -12.18
CA ILE A 306 6.43 -26.11 -10.80
C ILE A 306 5.25 -27.01 -10.41
N TYR A 307 4.25 -27.12 -11.30
CA TYR A 307 3.07 -27.96 -11.16
C TYR A 307 3.34 -29.37 -11.68
N SER A 308 4.01 -30.18 -10.87
CA SER A 308 4.46 -31.54 -11.23
C SER A 308 4.25 -32.53 -10.10
N GLU A 309 4.21 -33.84 -10.40
CA GLU A 309 4.08 -34.90 -9.40
C GLU A 309 5.19 -34.85 -8.33
N GLU A 310 6.39 -34.40 -8.69
CA GLU A 310 7.52 -34.28 -7.76
C GLU A 310 7.29 -33.21 -6.71
N ASN A 311 6.50 -32.17 -7.04
CA ASN A 311 6.24 -31.00 -6.21
C ASN A 311 4.91 -31.07 -5.44
N VAL A 312 4.11 -32.13 -5.59
CA VAL A 312 2.78 -32.24 -4.96
C VAL A 312 2.81 -31.96 -3.46
N ILE A 313 3.78 -32.52 -2.75
CA ILE A 313 3.91 -32.34 -1.30
C ILE A 313 4.29 -30.88 -0.97
N LEU A 314 5.17 -30.26 -1.76
CA LEU A 314 5.56 -28.87 -1.58
C LEU A 314 4.39 -27.92 -1.83
N MET A 315 3.62 -28.14 -2.91
CA MET A 315 2.42 -27.38 -3.22
C MET A 315 1.34 -27.51 -2.12
N ARG A 316 1.08 -28.75 -1.68
CA ARG A 316 0.14 -29.02 -0.58
C ARG A 316 0.51 -28.26 0.69
N ASP A 317 1.77 -28.35 1.08
CA ASP A 317 2.25 -27.74 2.32
C ASP A 317 2.32 -26.21 2.22
N TRP A 318 2.63 -25.67 1.05
CA TRP A 318 2.51 -24.23 0.78
C TRP A 318 1.04 -23.76 0.90
N MET A 319 0.08 -24.46 0.28
CA MET A 319 -1.34 -24.15 0.42
C MET A 319 -1.81 -24.25 1.88
N ALA A 320 -1.33 -25.25 2.64
CA ALA A 320 -1.66 -25.40 4.05
C ALA A 320 -1.14 -24.24 4.91
N LEU A 321 0.09 -23.81 4.68
CA LEU A 321 0.67 -22.65 5.38
C LEU A 321 -0.06 -21.35 5.03
N LYS A 322 -0.33 -21.09 3.74
CA LYS A 322 -1.11 -19.92 3.30
C LYS A 322 -2.50 -19.93 3.91
N ALA A 323 -3.16 -21.09 3.96
CA ALA A 323 -4.46 -21.26 4.60
C ALA A 323 -4.40 -20.95 6.10
N ALA A 324 -3.44 -21.53 6.81
CA ALA A 324 -3.27 -21.31 8.24
C ALA A 324 -3.05 -19.83 8.58
N LEU A 325 -2.18 -19.14 7.84
CA LEU A 325 -1.91 -17.73 8.04
C LEU A 325 -3.12 -16.83 7.72
N SER A 326 -3.94 -17.20 6.71
CA SER A 326 -5.08 -16.38 6.26
C SER A 326 -6.28 -16.41 7.20
N VAL A 327 -6.40 -17.41 8.06
CA VAL A 327 -7.56 -17.57 8.95
C VAL A 327 -7.33 -17.07 10.37
N LYS A 328 -6.15 -16.54 10.70
CA LYS A 328 -5.77 -16.11 12.05
C LYS A 328 -6.79 -15.19 12.73
N SER A 329 -7.36 -14.25 11.98
CA SER A 329 -8.35 -13.27 12.46
C SER A 329 -9.81 -13.77 12.39
N LEU A 330 -10.04 -14.94 11.80
CA LEU A 330 -11.39 -15.49 11.54
C LEU A 330 -11.80 -16.56 12.55
N LEU A 331 -10.94 -16.92 13.50
CA LEU A 331 -11.13 -17.99 14.47
C LEU A 331 -11.50 -17.45 15.87
N ASP A 332 -11.34 -18.28 16.90
CA ASP A 332 -11.65 -17.95 18.29
C ASP A 332 -10.69 -16.89 18.88
N HIS A 333 -11.08 -16.35 20.03
CA HIS A 333 -10.39 -15.25 20.69
C HIS A 333 -8.95 -15.62 21.11
N GLU A 334 -8.74 -16.83 21.67
CA GLU A 334 -7.41 -17.26 22.13
C GLU A 334 -6.46 -17.38 20.92
N THR A 335 -6.91 -17.97 19.81
CA THR A 335 -6.13 -18.12 18.58
C THR A 335 -5.78 -16.76 17.99
N HIS A 336 -6.76 -15.86 17.91
CA HIS A 336 -6.56 -14.50 17.40
C HIS A 336 -5.56 -13.71 18.25
N GLN A 337 -5.76 -13.63 19.57
CA GLN A 337 -4.85 -12.88 20.46
C GLN A 337 -3.42 -13.41 20.44
N GLN A 338 -3.22 -14.73 20.42
CA GLN A 338 -1.86 -15.29 20.37
C GLN A 338 -1.18 -15.03 19.02
N ALA A 339 -1.93 -15.10 17.91
CA ALA A 339 -1.40 -14.77 16.60
C ALA A 339 -0.98 -13.30 16.50
N ASP A 340 -1.77 -12.39 17.04
CA ASP A 340 -1.44 -10.96 17.11
C ASP A 340 -0.27 -10.69 18.05
N ALA A 341 -0.22 -11.35 19.21
CA ALA A 341 0.91 -11.23 20.13
C ALA A 341 2.25 -11.67 19.49
N ILE A 342 2.25 -12.74 18.68
CA ILE A 342 3.43 -13.19 17.94
C ILE A 342 3.81 -12.12 16.90
N SER A 343 2.85 -11.63 16.13
CA SER A 343 3.09 -10.62 15.09
C SER A 343 3.64 -9.33 15.68
N ASN A 344 3.00 -8.82 16.74
CA ASN A 344 3.39 -7.59 17.43
C ASN A 344 4.79 -7.70 18.03
N ALA A 345 5.09 -8.83 18.66
CA ALA A 345 6.39 -9.06 19.27
C ALA A 345 7.55 -9.00 18.25
N ILE A 346 7.36 -9.59 17.06
CA ILE A 346 8.37 -9.59 16.00
C ILE A 346 8.53 -8.20 15.39
N MET A 347 7.42 -7.48 15.23
CA MET A 347 7.42 -6.11 14.73
C MET A 347 7.82 -5.06 15.79
N GLY A 348 8.13 -5.49 17.02
CA GLY A 348 8.49 -4.60 18.12
C GLY A 348 7.32 -3.76 18.65
N VAL A 349 6.08 -4.08 18.27
CA VAL A 349 4.87 -3.38 18.70
C VAL A 349 4.54 -3.78 20.13
N THR A 350 4.31 -2.81 21.00
CA THR A 350 3.94 -3.03 22.40
C THR A 350 2.43 -2.88 22.59
N GLY A 351 1.83 -3.81 23.36
CA GLY A 351 0.38 -3.83 23.60
C GLY A 351 -0.40 -4.66 22.57
N GLU A 352 -1.69 -4.69 22.77
CA GLU A 352 -2.64 -5.41 21.91
C GLU A 352 -3.50 -4.39 21.15
N SER A 353 -3.86 -4.70 19.92
CA SER A 353 -4.90 -3.95 19.20
C SER A 353 -6.22 -4.06 19.94
N SER A 354 -7.00 -3.00 19.99
CA SER A 354 -8.31 -3.05 20.63
C SER A 354 -9.26 -4.01 19.89
N GLU A 355 -10.26 -4.55 20.59
CA GLU A 355 -11.28 -5.38 19.96
C GLU A 355 -12.04 -4.62 18.87
N ASP A 356 -12.25 -3.31 19.07
CA ASP A 356 -12.88 -2.44 18.08
C ASP A 356 -12.02 -2.27 16.83
N ASP A 357 -10.70 -2.12 16.99
CA ASP A 357 -9.76 -2.00 15.85
C ASP A 357 -9.74 -3.28 15.02
N ASN A 358 -9.72 -4.42 15.67
CA ASN A 358 -9.75 -5.73 15.01
C ASN A 358 -11.08 -5.95 14.28
N ALA A 359 -12.19 -5.54 14.90
CA ALA A 359 -13.51 -5.63 14.29
C ALA A 359 -13.61 -4.69 13.07
N LEU A 360 -13.17 -3.44 13.21
CA LEU A 360 -13.14 -2.48 12.11
C LEU A 360 -12.29 -2.98 10.94
N SER A 361 -11.06 -3.43 11.21
CA SER A 361 -10.17 -3.97 10.17
C SER A 361 -10.81 -5.09 9.37
N THR A 362 -11.52 -6.00 10.06
CA THR A 362 -12.24 -7.10 9.41
C THR A 362 -13.41 -6.60 8.57
N VAL A 363 -14.18 -5.64 9.10
CA VAL A 363 -15.34 -5.06 8.37
C VAL A 363 -14.87 -4.29 7.14
N LEU A 364 -13.84 -3.46 7.25
CA LEU A 364 -13.28 -2.70 6.12
C LEU A 364 -12.68 -3.64 5.05
N GLY A 365 -12.07 -4.74 5.47
CA GLY A 365 -11.52 -5.74 4.54
C GLY A 365 -12.58 -6.52 3.77
N LEU A 366 -13.78 -6.67 4.32
CA LEU A 366 -14.86 -7.46 3.71
C LEU A 366 -15.97 -6.60 3.11
N LEU A 367 -16.33 -5.50 3.73
CA LEU A 367 -17.45 -4.62 3.34
C LEU A 367 -16.99 -3.16 3.12
N PRO A 368 -15.95 -2.92 2.29
CA PRO A 368 -15.42 -1.58 2.10
C PRO A 368 -16.50 -0.61 1.57
N VAL A 369 -17.25 -1.01 0.56
CA VAL A 369 -18.25 -0.13 -0.08
C VAL A 369 -19.46 0.16 0.81
N PRO A 370 -20.08 -0.82 1.48
CA PRO A 370 -21.11 -0.51 2.48
C PRO A 370 -20.63 0.44 3.57
N MET A 371 -19.40 0.27 4.05
CA MET A 371 -18.82 1.14 5.07
C MET A 371 -18.54 2.54 4.55
N ASP A 372 -18.04 2.68 3.31
CA ASP A 372 -17.85 3.96 2.62
C ASP A 372 -19.18 4.70 2.45
N ASN A 373 -20.25 4.00 2.03
CA ASN A 373 -21.56 4.59 1.87
C ASN A 373 -22.08 5.21 3.18
N LEU A 374 -21.91 4.49 4.30
CA LEU A 374 -22.26 5.02 5.63
C LEU A 374 -21.39 6.20 6.03
N TYR A 375 -20.09 6.14 5.76
CA TYR A 375 -19.16 7.22 6.08
C TYR A 375 -19.48 8.50 5.30
N VAL A 376 -19.73 8.39 4.00
CA VAL A 376 -20.10 9.52 3.14
C VAL A 376 -21.35 10.20 3.67
N GLN A 377 -22.38 9.44 4.02
CA GLN A 377 -23.65 9.98 4.53
C GLN A 377 -23.49 10.70 5.88
N ALA A 378 -22.56 10.24 6.73
CA ALA A 378 -22.40 10.75 8.08
C ALA A 378 -21.38 11.92 8.20
N TYR A 379 -20.32 11.91 7.40
CA TYR A 379 -19.14 12.76 7.65
C TYR A 379 -18.65 13.58 6.47
N CYS A 380 -19.13 13.35 5.25
CA CYS A 380 -18.72 14.16 4.10
C CYS A 380 -19.61 15.38 3.91
N THR A 381 -19.00 16.52 3.58
CA THR A 381 -19.70 17.80 3.36
C THR A 381 -19.45 18.32 1.95
N GLU A 382 -20.41 19.09 1.44
CA GLU A 382 -20.21 19.80 0.16
C GLU A 382 -19.11 20.87 0.26
N GLN A 383 -18.89 21.44 1.45
CA GLN A 383 -17.81 22.41 1.67
C GLN A 383 -16.43 21.77 1.49
N GLN A 384 -16.22 20.57 2.05
CA GLN A 384 -14.98 19.81 1.82
C GLN A 384 -14.74 19.57 0.33
N ARG A 385 -15.78 19.14 -0.39
CA ARG A 385 -15.69 18.89 -1.83
C ARG A 385 -15.35 20.16 -2.60
N GLN A 386 -15.99 21.27 -2.29
CA GLN A 386 -15.73 22.54 -2.95
C GLN A 386 -14.31 23.07 -2.68
N ASP A 387 -13.84 23.02 -1.43
CA ASP A 387 -12.47 23.40 -1.08
C ASP A 387 -11.43 22.60 -1.90
N MET A 388 -11.63 21.27 -2.02
CA MET A 388 -10.73 20.44 -2.83
C MET A 388 -10.77 20.82 -4.30
N LEU A 389 -11.96 21.01 -4.87
CA LEU A 389 -12.12 21.41 -6.27
C LEU A 389 -11.47 22.77 -6.57
N ASP A 390 -11.57 23.74 -5.67
CA ASP A 390 -10.96 25.05 -5.84
C ASP A 390 -9.42 24.97 -5.82
N ILE A 391 -8.84 24.23 -4.86
CA ILE A 391 -7.37 24.01 -4.79
C ILE A 391 -6.88 23.24 -6.02
N ILE A 392 -7.56 22.17 -6.43
CA ILE A 392 -7.20 21.39 -7.62
C ILE A 392 -7.22 22.27 -8.87
N LYS A 393 -8.25 23.10 -9.02
CA LYS A 393 -8.38 24.02 -10.17
C LYS A 393 -7.20 24.99 -10.25
N ASP A 394 -6.81 25.59 -9.12
CA ASP A 394 -5.69 26.53 -9.08
C ASP A 394 -4.37 25.80 -9.39
N ALA A 395 -4.15 24.60 -8.83
CA ALA A 395 -2.99 23.77 -9.09
C ALA A 395 -2.91 23.37 -10.57
N VAL A 396 -4.00 22.86 -11.17
CA VAL A 396 -4.05 22.46 -12.59
C VAL A 396 -3.74 23.65 -13.51
N ALA A 397 -4.34 24.83 -13.22
CA ALA A 397 -4.07 26.04 -13.98
C ALA A 397 -2.57 26.39 -13.96
N TYR A 398 -1.92 26.23 -12.82
CA TYR A 398 -0.52 26.50 -12.69
C TYR A 398 0.38 25.41 -13.32
N TYR A 399 0.03 24.13 -13.19
CA TYR A 399 0.75 23.05 -13.91
C TYR A 399 0.80 23.31 -15.42
N ARG A 400 -0.28 23.84 -15.97
CA ARG A 400 -0.31 24.27 -17.37
C ARG A 400 0.77 25.32 -17.66
N VAL A 401 0.83 26.39 -16.86
CA VAL A 401 1.85 27.45 -17.02
C VAL A 401 3.27 26.89 -16.86
N MET A 402 3.48 26.02 -15.87
CA MET A 402 4.74 25.35 -15.63
C MET A 402 5.18 24.54 -16.85
N LEU A 403 4.32 23.66 -17.38
CA LEU A 403 4.62 22.85 -18.57
C LEU A 403 4.88 23.69 -19.80
N GLU A 404 4.17 24.82 -19.98
CA GLU A 404 4.37 25.75 -21.07
C GLU A 404 5.71 26.52 -20.97
N SER A 405 6.25 26.68 -19.75
CA SER A 405 7.48 27.46 -19.49
C SER A 405 8.75 26.64 -19.36
N VAL A 406 8.67 25.33 -19.20
CA VAL A 406 9.85 24.44 -19.08
C VAL A 406 10.73 24.52 -20.34
N ASP A 407 11.99 24.93 -20.18
CA ASP A 407 12.89 25.26 -21.28
C ASP A 407 13.52 24.05 -22.00
N TRP A 408 13.60 22.91 -21.31
CA TRP A 408 14.18 21.67 -21.86
C TRP A 408 13.17 20.82 -22.63
N LEU A 409 11.87 21.13 -22.55
CA LEU A 409 10.79 20.39 -23.20
C LEU A 409 10.48 20.96 -24.58
N GLY A 410 10.61 20.15 -25.62
CA GLY A 410 10.28 20.53 -27.00
C GLY A 410 8.77 20.76 -27.20
N ASP A 411 8.43 21.50 -28.26
CA ASP A 411 7.02 21.93 -28.51
C ASP A 411 6.06 20.76 -28.71
N GLU A 412 6.50 19.66 -29.31
CA GLU A 412 5.67 18.48 -29.56
C GLU A 412 5.30 17.77 -28.23
N THR A 413 6.29 17.46 -27.40
CA THR A 413 6.08 16.81 -26.10
C THR A 413 5.30 17.74 -25.17
N ARG A 414 5.62 19.03 -25.16
CA ARG A 414 4.90 20.05 -24.40
C ARG A 414 3.40 20.08 -24.73
N ALA A 415 3.05 20.08 -26.01
CA ALA A 415 1.66 20.07 -26.44
C ALA A 415 0.92 18.81 -25.94
N LYS A 416 1.58 17.64 -25.94
CA LYS A 416 1.04 16.39 -25.43
C LYS A 416 0.89 16.39 -23.91
N ALA A 417 1.86 16.97 -23.18
CA ALA A 417 1.78 17.11 -21.73
C ALA A 417 0.61 18.02 -21.32
N VAL A 418 0.42 19.13 -22.02
CA VAL A 418 -0.74 20.02 -21.79
C VAL A 418 -2.05 19.34 -22.17
N GLU A 419 -2.10 18.61 -23.30
CA GLU A 419 -3.27 17.82 -23.66
C GLU A 419 -3.64 16.78 -22.59
N LYS A 420 -2.63 16.12 -21.97
CA LYS A 420 -2.84 15.16 -20.86
C LYS A 420 -3.40 15.86 -19.63
N LEU A 421 -2.85 17.01 -19.26
CA LEU A 421 -3.36 17.81 -18.14
C LEU A 421 -4.80 18.27 -18.37
N ASP A 422 -5.16 18.67 -19.61
CA ASP A 422 -6.51 19.11 -19.98
C ASP A 422 -7.56 18.00 -19.91
N ASN A 423 -7.12 16.73 -20.00
CA ASN A 423 -7.94 15.55 -19.87
C ASN A 423 -7.86 14.90 -18.49
N LEU A 424 -7.22 15.57 -17.51
CA LEU A 424 -7.16 15.08 -16.13
C LEU A 424 -8.56 15.01 -15.52
N ARG A 425 -8.95 13.83 -15.06
CA ARG A 425 -10.21 13.63 -14.34
C ARG A 425 -10.00 13.91 -12.86
N ILE A 426 -11.03 14.41 -12.21
CA ILE A 426 -10.97 14.83 -10.82
C ILE A 426 -12.04 14.07 -10.03
N ASN A 427 -11.57 13.23 -9.10
CA ASN A 427 -12.39 12.54 -8.11
C ASN A 427 -12.11 13.17 -6.74
N ALA A 428 -13.04 13.97 -6.25
CA ALA A 428 -12.86 14.74 -5.02
C ALA A 428 -13.87 14.29 -3.95
N VAL A 429 -13.34 13.85 -2.82
CA VAL A 429 -13.99 13.56 -1.54
C VAL A 429 -14.91 12.32 -1.59
N TYR A 430 -15.93 12.29 -2.44
CA TYR A 430 -16.89 11.19 -2.56
C TYR A 430 -17.51 11.12 -3.96
N PRO A 431 -18.00 9.94 -4.40
CA PRO A 431 -18.63 9.75 -5.69
C PRO A 431 -20.05 10.36 -5.72
N ASP A 432 -20.51 10.73 -6.91
CA ASP A 432 -21.90 11.21 -7.11
C ASP A 432 -22.93 10.09 -6.91
N GLU A 433 -22.56 8.83 -7.23
CA GLU A 433 -23.38 7.65 -7.03
C GLU A 433 -22.69 6.69 -6.06
N LEU A 434 -23.35 6.34 -4.96
CA LEU A 434 -22.87 5.36 -4.00
C LEU A 434 -22.91 3.94 -4.58
N GLY A 435 -21.99 3.05 -4.14
CA GLY A 435 -21.92 1.69 -4.60
C GLY A 435 -23.13 0.83 -4.17
N ASP A 436 -23.60 0.00 -5.07
CA ASP A 436 -24.74 -0.89 -4.80
C ASP A 436 -24.29 -2.31 -4.46
N TRP A 437 -24.45 -2.66 -3.18
CA TRP A 437 -24.19 -4.00 -2.64
C TRP A 437 -25.50 -4.70 -2.18
N SER A 438 -26.66 -4.23 -2.65
CA SER A 438 -27.99 -4.73 -2.25
C SER A 438 -28.23 -6.22 -2.56
N ALA A 439 -27.44 -6.80 -3.48
CA ALA A 439 -27.53 -8.23 -3.82
C ALA A 439 -26.67 -9.13 -2.90
N LEU A 440 -25.80 -8.56 -2.06
CA LEU A 440 -25.02 -9.33 -1.10
C LEU A 440 -25.88 -9.70 0.12
N ASP A 441 -25.81 -10.95 0.54
CA ASP A 441 -26.31 -11.41 1.85
C ASP A 441 -25.45 -12.58 2.37
N PHE A 442 -25.40 -12.74 3.69
CA PHE A 442 -24.75 -13.85 4.38
C PHE A 442 -25.42 -14.11 5.73
N ALA A 443 -25.26 -15.33 6.26
CA ALA A 443 -25.83 -15.69 7.57
C ALA A 443 -25.09 -14.96 8.71
N GLY A 444 -25.85 -14.32 9.59
CA GLY A 444 -25.35 -13.72 10.83
C GLY A 444 -25.33 -14.71 12.00
N VAL A 445 -25.01 -14.22 13.21
CA VAL A 445 -24.98 -15.00 14.46
C VAL A 445 -26.31 -15.72 14.69
N GLU A 446 -27.43 -15.00 14.53
CA GLU A 446 -28.77 -15.51 14.78
C GLU A 446 -29.18 -16.66 13.83
N SER A 447 -28.52 -16.72 12.67
CA SER A 447 -28.76 -17.76 11.64
C SER A 447 -27.70 -18.85 11.64
N GLY A 448 -26.78 -18.86 12.61
CA GLY A 448 -25.72 -19.87 12.73
C GLY A 448 -24.57 -19.66 11.73
N GLY A 449 -24.39 -18.44 11.21
CA GLY A 449 -23.29 -18.06 10.31
C GLY A 449 -21.93 -18.13 10.97
N SER A 450 -20.87 -18.20 10.16
CA SER A 450 -19.49 -18.02 10.63
C SER A 450 -18.80 -16.90 9.86
N LEU A 451 -17.79 -16.32 10.50
CA LEU A 451 -16.99 -15.25 9.85
C LEU A 451 -16.29 -15.76 8.58
N LEU A 452 -15.83 -17.01 8.58
CA LEU A 452 -15.24 -17.64 7.40
C LEU A 452 -16.25 -17.80 6.25
N ALA A 453 -17.50 -18.18 6.55
CA ALA A 453 -18.56 -18.30 5.54
C ALA A 453 -19.00 -16.92 5.01
N ALA A 454 -19.09 -15.89 5.88
CA ALA A 454 -19.35 -14.52 5.46
C ALA A 454 -18.26 -14.00 4.53
N ASN A 455 -16.98 -14.22 4.87
CA ASN A 455 -15.85 -13.90 3.99
C ASN A 455 -15.99 -14.58 2.60
N ALA A 456 -16.34 -15.88 2.56
CA ALA A 456 -16.51 -16.57 1.28
C ALA A 456 -17.65 -15.98 0.43
N ALA A 457 -18.79 -15.64 1.05
CA ALA A 457 -19.92 -15.03 0.36
C ALA A 457 -19.57 -13.65 -0.23
N VAL A 458 -18.83 -12.82 0.52
CA VAL A 458 -18.35 -11.52 0.04
C VAL A 458 -17.38 -11.69 -1.13
N GLN A 459 -16.42 -12.62 -1.01
CA GLN A 459 -15.48 -12.88 -2.10
C GLN A 459 -16.19 -13.36 -3.37
N GLU A 460 -17.16 -14.26 -3.27
CA GLU A 460 -17.94 -14.72 -4.41
C GLU A 460 -18.71 -13.56 -5.07
N PHE A 461 -19.32 -12.69 -4.25
CA PHE A 461 -20.03 -11.50 -4.74
C PHE A 461 -19.10 -10.55 -5.49
N VAL A 462 -17.92 -10.24 -4.94
CA VAL A 462 -16.94 -9.35 -5.59
C VAL A 462 -16.41 -9.96 -6.89
N ILE A 463 -16.11 -11.27 -6.90
CA ILE A 463 -15.66 -11.97 -8.11
C ILE A 463 -16.74 -11.92 -9.20
N ASP A 464 -18.02 -12.09 -8.83
CA ASP A 464 -19.14 -12.00 -9.78
C ASP A 464 -19.26 -10.59 -10.39
N LEU A 465 -19.09 -9.53 -9.57
CA LEU A 465 -19.04 -8.15 -10.06
C LEU A 465 -17.87 -7.94 -11.04
N GLN A 466 -16.68 -8.41 -10.70
CA GLN A 466 -15.50 -8.31 -11.57
C GLN A 466 -15.67 -9.12 -12.86
N SER A 467 -16.20 -10.34 -12.76
CA SER A 467 -16.43 -11.21 -13.90
C SER A 467 -17.38 -10.59 -14.94
N LYS A 468 -18.42 -9.87 -14.48
CA LYS A 468 -19.35 -9.15 -15.36
C LYS A 468 -18.70 -8.01 -16.13
N LYS A 469 -17.63 -7.41 -15.63
CA LYS A 469 -16.88 -6.33 -16.30
C LYS A 469 -16.06 -6.85 -17.51
N ILE A 470 -15.59 -8.08 -17.52
CA ILE A 470 -14.69 -8.62 -18.55
C ILE A 470 -15.28 -8.43 -19.95
N ASP A 471 -14.49 -7.92 -20.91
CA ASP A 471 -14.86 -7.56 -22.28
C ASP A 471 -15.99 -6.50 -22.38
N THR A 472 -16.18 -5.68 -21.36
CA THR A 472 -17.12 -4.54 -21.41
C THR A 472 -16.37 -3.21 -21.40
N ALA A 473 -17.07 -2.14 -21.80
CA ALA A 473 -16.50 -0.80 -21.79
C ALA A 473 -16.24 -0.31 -20.36
N VAL A 474 -15.12 0.40 -20.18
CA VAL A 474 -14.77 1.10 -18.95
C VAL A 474 -15.52 2.42 -18.91
N ASP A 475 -16.30 2.65 -17.86
CA ASP A 475 -16.90 3.96 -17.58
C ASP A 475 -15.92 4.79 -16.73
N LYS A 476 -15.13 5.62 -17.41
CA LYS A 476 -14.08 6.44 -16.75
C LYS A 476 -14.65 7.63 -15.96
N ASP A 477 -15.90 7.97 -16.16
CA ASP A 477 -16.56 9.05 -15.42
C ASP A 477 -17.13 8.56 -14.08
N LYS A 478 -17.17 7.24 -13.88
CA LYS A 478 -17.57 6.61 -12.62
C LYS A 478 -16.38 6.28 -11.74
N TRP A 479 -16.54 6.61 -10.48
CA TRP A 479 -15.65 6.19 -9.40
C TRP A 479 -15.74 4.67 -9.21
N ASP A 480 -14.64 3.94 -9.42
CA ASP A 480 -14.63 2.49 -9.14
C ASP A 480 -14.44 2.22 -7.65
N GLN A 481 -15.55 2.16 -6.92
CA GLN A 481 -15.56 2.00 -5.47
C GLN A 481 -14.98 0.66 -4.98
N LEU A 482 -14.78 -0.34 -5.84
CA LEU A 482 -14.07 -1.57 -5.46
C LEU A 482 -12.57 -1.33 -5.24
N THR A 483 -12.00 -0.37 -5.96
CA THR A 483 -10.57 -0.04 -5.92
C THR A 483 -10.29 1.32 -5.27
N MET A 484 -11.29 2.20 -5.21
CA MET A 484 -11.18 3.58 -4.74
C MET A 484 -12.09 3.79 -3.54
N GLN A 485 -11.64 3.36 -2.36
CA GLN A 485 -12.41 3.52 -1.12
C GLN A 485 -12.37 4.97 -0.66
N THR A 486 -13.54 5.53 -0.42
CA THR A 486 -13.72 6.93 0.03
C THR A 486 -13.19 7.16 1.44
N ALA A 487 -13.49 6.24 2.36
CA ALA A 487 -13.12 6.35 3.77
C ALA A 487 -11.74 5.74 4.06
N GLN A 488 -10.70 6.26 3.38
CA GLN A 488 -9.29 5.94 3.63
C GLN A 488 -8.44 7.21 3.70
N VAL A 489 -7.37 7.19 4.48
CA VAL A 489 -6.37 8.27 4.53
C VAL A 489 -5.45 8.11 3.33
N ASN A 490 -5.87 8.60 2.19
CA ASN A 490 -5.12 8.52 0.96
C ASN A 490 -5.51 9.62 -0.04
N ALA A 491 -4.58 9.91 -0.94
CA ALA A 491 -4.81 10.54 -2.22
C ALA A 491 -3.92 9.80 -3.23
N PHE A 492 -4.30 9.74 -4.51
CA PHE A 492 -3.48 9.09 -5.52
C PHE A 492 -3.84 9.53 -6.93
N TYR A 493 -2.84 9.54 -7.81
CA TYR A 493 -3.04 9.62 -9.24
C TYR A 493 -3.22 8.22 -9.84
N ASN A 494 -4.25 8.03 -10.67
CA ASN A 494 -4.46 6.78 -11.41
C ASN A 494 -4.09 6.98 -12.89
N PRO A 495 -2.95 6.43 -13.36
CA PRO A 495 -2.49 6.66 -14.73
C PRO A 495 -3.40 6.03 -15.79
N GLN A 496 -4.03 4.87 -15.53
CA GLN A 496 -4.94 4.19 -16.48
C GLN A 496 -6.25 4.95 -16.69
N ASN A 497 -6.61 5.82 -15.77
CA ASN A 497 -7.80 6.66 -15.87
C ASN A 497 -7.46 8.14 -16.06
N ASN A 498 -6.18 8.50 -16.05
CA ASN A 498 -5.69 9.87 -16.02
C ASN A 498 -6.50 10.70 -15.00
N SER A 499 -6.55 10.25 -13.75
CA SER A 499 -7.34 10.89 -12.70
C SER A 499 -6.56 11.17 -11.44
N ILE A 500 -6.83 12.32 -10.81
CA ILE A 500 -6.46 12.62 -9.44
C ILE A 500 -7.63 12.23 -8.52
N ASN A 501 -7.30 11.60 -7.40
CA ASN A 501 -8.27 11.01 -6.49
C ASN A 501 -7.95 11.46 -5.06
N ILE A 502 -8.80 12.33 -4.48
CA ILE A 502 -8.67 12.84 -3.11
C ILE A 502 -9.76 12.21 -2.25
N MET A 503 -9.35 11.29 -1.37
CA MET A 503 -10.28 10.52 -0.54
C MET A 503 -10.75 11.33 0.67
N ALA A 504 -12.00 11.14 1.10
CA ALA A 504 -12.56 11.85 2.25
C ALA A 504 -11.82 11.57 3.56
N GLY A 505 -11.29 10.37 3.72
CA GLY A 505 -10.60 9.97 4.95
C GLY A 505 -9.35 10.77 5.28
N ILE A 506 -8.68 11.40 4.28
CA ILE A 506 -7.50 12.25 4.51
C ILE A 506 -7.87 13.65 5.04
N LEU A 507 -9.14 14.06 4.94
CA LEU A 507 -9.58 15.42 5.22
C LEU A 507 -9.84 15.63 6.71
N SER A 508 -8.80 15.59 7.53
CA SER A 508 -8.88 15.94 8.96
C SER A 508 -7.51 16.32 9.52
N GLY A 509 -7.49 16.76 10.78
CA GLY A 509 -6.28 17.03 11.55
C GLY A 509 -5.39 18.11 10.96
N GLU A 510 -4.09 17.82 10.90
CA GLU A 510 -3.07 18.74 10.38
C GLU A 510 -2.97 18.73 8.85
N ILE A 511 -3.67 17.82 8.15
CA ILE A 511 -3.68 17.80 6.69
C ILE A 511 -4.69 18.80 6.17
N TYR A 512 -5.89 18.78 6.75
CA TYR A 512 -6.98 19.67 6.40
C TYR A 512 -8.00 19.76 7.53
N ASN A 513 -8.47 20.96 7.80
CA ASN A 513 -9.74 21.22 8.46
C ASN A 513 -10.36 22.52 7.93
N GLU A 514 -11.66 22.67 8.09
CA GLU A 514 -12.41 23.81 7.55
C GLU A 514 -11.97 25.17 8.13
N ASP A 515 -11.45 25.19 9.38
CA ASP A 515 -11.00 26.38 10.10
C ASP A 515 -9.58 26.86 9.72
N MET A 516 -8.82 26.08 8.95
CA MET A 516 -7.49 26.47 8.45
C MET A 516 -7.61 27.69 7.55
N ASN A 517 -6.64 28.61 7.67
CA ASN A 517 -6.49 29.68 6.69
C ASN A 517 -6.01 29.13 5.33
N TYR A 518 -6.01 29.97 4.30
CA TYR A 518 -5.65 29.55 2.94
C TYR A 518 -4.24 28.97 2.85
N GLU A 519 -3.26 29.62 3.49
CA GLU A 519 -1.86 29.21 3.50
C GLU A 519 -1.65 27.84 4.18
N GLN A 520 -2.38 27.59 5.26
CA GLN A 520 -2.37 26.30 5.94
C GLN A 520 -3.05 25.22 5.09
N LYS A 521 -4.20 25.50 4.46
CA LYS A 521 -4.83 24.57 3.52
C LYS A 521 -3.89 24.25 2.35
N LEU A 522 -3.19 25.25 1.84
CA LEU A 522 -2.26 25.08 0.75
C LEU A 522 -1.00 24.30 1.17
N GLY A 523 -0.42 24.58 2.37
CA GLY A 523 0.73 23.85 2.93
C GLY A 523 0.37 22.45 3.43
N GLY A 524 -0.91 22.20 3.74
CA GLY A 524 -1.48 20.92 4.12
C GLY A 524 -1.92 20.10 2.91
N ILE A 525 -3.23 20.00 2.72
CA ILE A 525 -3.82 19.18 1.64
C ILE A 525 -3.42 19.67 0.24
N GLY A 526 -3.14 20.97 0.07
CA GLY A 526 -2.69 21.51 -1.21
C GLY A 526 -1.41 20.84 -1.70
N THR A 527 -0.41 20.62 -0.81
CA THR A 527 0.83 19.95 -1.19
C THR A 527 0.60 18.50 -1.61
N VAL A 528 -0.36 17.81 -1.01
CA VAL A 528 -0.78 16.47 -1.43
C VAL A 528 -1.45 16.56 -2.82
N ILE A 529 -2.34 17.50 -3.06
CA ILE A 529 -2.98 17.71 -4.36
C ILE A 529 -1.94 17.99 -5.45
N GLY A 530 -0.98 18.87 -5.18
CA GLY A 530 0.12 19.17 -6.10
C GLY A 530 0.98 17.94 -6.40
N HIS A 531 1.27 17.13 -5.39
CA HIS A 531 1.98 15.86 -5.50
C HIS A 531 1.23 14.90 -6.45
N GLU A 532 -0.07 14.71 -6.25
CA GLU A 532 -0.87 13.81 -7.09
C GLU A 532 -0.99 14.26 -8.55
N ILE A 533 -1.09 15.58 -8.80
CA ILE A 533 -1.06 16.08 -10.18
C ILE A 533 0.32 15.85 -10.81
N SER A 534 1.41 15.96 -10.04
CA SER A 534 2.77 15.71 -10.52
C SER A 534 2.96 14.26 -10.99
N HIS A 535 2.28 13.31 -10.39
CA HIS A 535 2.33 11.91 -10.81
C HIS A 535 1.90 11.67 -12.27
N ALA A 536 1.14 12.57 -12.88
CA ALA A 536 0.86 12.50 -14.31
C ALA A 536 2.14 12.60 -15.18
N PHE A 537 3.21 13.18 -14.64
CA PHE A 537 4.44 13.54 -15.34
C PHE A 537 5.72 12.97 -14.69
N ASP A 538 5.59 12.05 -13.73
CA ASP A 538 6.72 11.33 -13.13
C ASP A 538 7.22 10.17 -14.00
N THR A 539 8.13 9.34 -13.48
CA THR A 539 8.70 8.21 -14.22
C THR A 539 7.68 7.11 -14.58
N ASN A 540 6.58 7.02 -13.84
CA ASN A 540 5.49 6.09 -14.09
C ASN A 540 4.40 6.73 -14.96
N GLY A 541 3.81 7.84 -14.50
CA GLY A 541 2.73 8.49 -15.20
C GLY A 541 3.10 9.01 -16.59
N SER A 542 4.37 9.39 -16.80
CA SER A 542 4.88 9.83 -18.10
C SER A 542 4.80 8.77 -19.20
N GLN A 543 4.61 7.51 -18.85
CA GLN A 543 4.46 6.40 -19.81
C GLN A 543 3.01 6.22 -20.31
N PHE A 544 2.04 6.90 -19.68
CA PHE A 544 0.63 6.87 -20.05
C PHE A 544 0.22 8.16 -20.75
N ASP A 545 -0.58 8.05 -21.80
CA ASP A 545 -1.12 9.20 -22.50
C ASP A 545 -2.35 9.82 -21.82
N LYS A 546 -2.97 10.79 -22.46
CA LYS A 546 -4.15 11.52 -21.97
C LYS A 546 -5.37 10.62 -21.73
N ASP A 547 -5.47 9.50 -22.42
CA ASP A 547 -6.57 8.55 -22.32
C ASP A 547 -6.28 7.43 -21.32
N GLY A 548 -5.04 7.36 -20.78
CA GLY A 548 -4.59 6.36 -19.83
C GLY A 548 -4.01 5.10 -20.48
N ALA A 549 -3.72 5.13 -21.78
CA ALA A 549 -3.02 4.06 -22.46
C ALA A 549 -1.50 4.18 -22.29
N ILE A 550 -0.80 3.05 -22.12
CA ILE A 550 0.66 3.01 -22.26
C ILE A 550 1.00 3.34 -23.70
N SER A 551 1.62 4.49 -23.89
CA SER A 551 1.91 5.06 -25.21
C SER A 551 3.15 5.94 -25.15
N ASN A 552 4.03 5.79 -26.13
CA ASN A 552 5.17 6.68 -26.27
C ASN A 552 4.72 8.00 -26.95
N TRP A 553 4.38 9.00 -26.12
CA TRP A 553 3.96 10.32 -26.58
C TRP A 553 5.09 11.37 -26.54
N TRP A 554 6.28 10.97 -26.10
CA TRP A 554 7.48 11.81 -26.02
C TRP A 554 8.26 11.81 -27.34
N THR A 555 8.97 12.90 -27.63
CA THR A 555 10.11 12.79 -28.52
C THR A 555 11.25 12.04 -27.85
N ALA A 556 12.10 11.38 -28.62
CA ALA A 556 13.22 10.63 -28.06
C ALA A 556 14.21 11.55 -27.29
N GLU A 557 14.38 12.80 -27.76
CA GLU A 557 15.26 13.81 -27.16
C GLU A 557 14.72 14.27 -25.80
N ASP A 558 13.43 14.62 -25.73
CA ASP A 558 12.78 15.09 -24.50
C ASP A 558 12.73 13.97 -23.45
N TYR A 559 12.41 12.73 -23.87
CA TYR A 559 12.41 11.59 -22.97
C TYR A 559 13.78 11.30 -22.37
N ALA A 560 14.85 11.37 -23.20
CA ALA A 560 16.22 11.22 -22.71
C ALA A 560 16.61 12.35 -21.74
N ALA A 561 16.18 13.60 -21.99
CA ALA A 561 16.40 14.72 -21.10
C ALA A 561 15.66 14.55 -19.75
N PHE A 562 14.42 14.05 -19.78
CA PHE A 562 13.65 13.69 -18.57
C PHE A 562 14.35 12.60 -17.77
N GLN A 563 14.72 11.48 -18.42
CA GLN A 563 15.41 10.35 -17.76
C GLN A 563 16.75 10.78 -17.12
N ALA A 564 17.49 11.66 -17.76
CA ALA A 564 18.75 12.17 -17.20
C ALA A 564 18.53 12.99 -15.92
N ARG A 565 17.47 13.80 -15.85
CA ARG A 565 17.08 14.55 -14.65
C ARG A 565 16.58 13.62 -13.53
N ALA A 566 15.74 12.66 -13.86
CA ALA A 566 15.27 11.67 -12.94
C ALA A 566 16.45 10.84 -12.35
N ALA A 567 17.40 10.42 -13.18
CA ALA A 567 18.59 9.70 -12.72
C ALA A 567 19.50 10.57 -11.81
N LYS A 568 19.62 11.89 -12.08
CA LYS A 568 20.35 12.81 -11.20
C LYS A 568 19.69 12.89 -9.83
N LEU A 569 18.36 12.94 -9.78
CA LEU A 569 17.60 12.94 -8.53
C LEU A 569 17.78 11.62 -7.77
N ALA A 570 17.67 10.48 -8.44
CA ALA A 570 17.90 9.17 -7.81
C ALA A 570 19.31 9.07 -7.21
N ALA A 571 20.34 9.43 -7.98
CA ALA A 571 21.73 9.43 -7.50
C ALA A 571 21.94 10.35 -6.29
N TRP A 572 21.19 11.43 -6.19
CA TRP A 572 21.24 12.31 -5.02
C TRP A 572 20.62 11.66 -3.79
N TYR A 573 19.48 10.96 -3.94
CA TYR A 573 18.86 10.20 -2.84
C TYR A 573 19.69 8.99 -2.41
N ASP A 574 20.43 8.33 -3.31
CA ASP A 574 21.39 7.27 -2.95
C ASP A 574 22.49 7.76 -1.98
N GLY A 575 22.67 9.07 -1.89
CA GLY A 575 23.60 9.71 -0.95
C GLY A 575 23.12 9.68 0.52
N PHE A 576 21.85 9.40 0.82
CA PHE A 576 21.35 9.40 2.19
C PHE A 576 21.46 8.03 2.84
N ILE A 577 21.96 7.98 4.07
CA ILE A 577 22.02 6.79 4.92
C ILE A 577 21.26 7.09 6.21
N PRO A 578 19.98 6.65 6.34
CA PRO A 578 19.16 6.95 7.50
C PRO A 578 19.75 6.45 8.82
N TRP A 579 20.44 5.30 8.81
CA TRP A 579 21.21 4.72 9.91
C TRP A 579 22.27 3.77 9.39
N GLU A 580 23.24 3.41 10.23
CA GLU A 580 24.31 2.48 9.83
C GLU A 580 23.76 1.12 9.40
N GLY A 581 24.15 0.69 8.19
CA GLY A 581 23.69 -0.56 7.59
C GLY A 581 22.35 -0.48 6.84
N ALA A 582 21.69 0.69 6.79
CA ALA A 582 20.54 0.88 5.93
C ALA A 582 20.97 0.89 4.45
N SER A 583 20.22 0.19 3.61
CA SER A 583 20.33 0.27 2.16
C SER A 583 19.20 1.14 1.64
N TYR A 584 19.50 2.42 1.33
CA TYR A 584 18.54 3.37 0.81
C TYR A 584 18.71 3.49 -0.71
N SER A 585 17.64 3.30 -1.45
CA SER A 585 17.66 3.32 -2.92
C SER A 585 16.99 4.56 -3.46
N GLY A 586 17.77 5.45 -4.07
CA GLY A 586 17.24 6.62 -4.76
C GLY A 586 16.36 6.25 -5.95
N GLN A 587 16.63 5.14 -6.61
CA GLN A 587 15.79 4.64 -7.70
C GLN A 587 14.41 4.19 -7.19
N GLN A 588 14.34 3.59 -6.00
CA GLN A 588 13.07 3.18 -5.37
C GLN A 588 12.19 4.39 -5.05
N VAL A 589 12.77 5.48 -4.55
CA VAL A 589 12.02 6.68 -4.13
C VAL A 589 11.90 7.76 -5.21
N GLN A 590 12.47 7.55 -6.39
CA GLN A 590 12.59 8.53 -7.47
C GLN A 590 11.25 9.11 -7.90
N THR A 591 10.26 8.26 -8.15
CA THR A 591 8.93 8.64 -8.62
C THR A 591 8.24 9.58 -7.63
N GLU A 592 8.24 9.20 -6.36
CA GLU A 592 7.63 9.96 -5.28
C GLU A 592 8.37 11.27 -4.98
N ALA A 593 9.71 11.24 -5.06
CA ALA A 593 10.51 12.45 -4.90
C ALA A 593 10.29 13.46 -6.04
N ILE A 594 10.07 13.00 -7.28
CA ILE A 594 9.68 13.87 -8.41
C ILE A 594 8.31 14.50 -8.11
N ALA A 595 7.36 13.71 -7.59
CA ALA A 595 6.03 14.19 -7.27
C ALA A 595 6.03 15.21 -6.13
N ASP A 596 6.81 14.99 -5.05
CA ASP A 596 6.99 15.95 -3.96
C ASP A 596 7.54 17.29 -4.44
N MET A 597 8.59 17.26 -5.26
CA MET A 597 9.23 18.49 -5.79
C MET A 597 8.35 19.22 -6.81
N GLY A 598 7.69 18.47 -7.70
CA GLY A 598 6.75 19.04 -8.68
C GLY A 598 5.55 19.69 -8.01
N GLY A 599 4.99 19.01 -7.00
CA GLY A 599 3.89 19.54 -6.18
C GLY A 599 4.29 20.82 -5.45
N MET A 600 5.44 20.82 -4.76
CA MET A 600 5.93 22.01 -4.05
C MET A 600 6.15 23.18 -5.01
N LYS A 601 6.78 22.95 -6.17
CA LYS A 601 6.99 23.99 -7.18
C LYS A 601 5.66 24.59 -7.66
N CYS A 602 4.67 23.74 -7.92
CA CYS A 602 3.34 24.19 -8.31
C CYS A 602 2.75 25.12 -7.25
N LEU A 603 2.77 24.72 -5.98
CA LEU A 603 2.14 25.50 -4.93
C LEU A 603 2.88 26.77 -4.55
N LEU A 604 4.22 26.80 -4.64
CA LEU A 604 5.00 28.03 -4.47
C LEU A 604 4.62 29.08 -5.50
N ALA A 605 4.31 28.63 -6.66
CA ALA A 605 3.92 29.55 -7.70
C ALA A 605 2.43 29.96 -7.65
N VAL A 606 1.54 29.11 -7.14
CA VAL A 606 0.19 29.54 -6.73
C VAL A 606 0.28 30.60 -5.61
N ALA A 607 1.16 30.38 -4.63
CA ALA A 607 1.43 31.30 -3.52
C ALA A 607 1.93 32.66 -4.03
N ALA A 608 2.82 32.68 -5.03
CA ALA A 608 3.40 33.91 -5.59
C ALA A 608 2.34 34.81 -6.28
N GLN A 609 1.16 34.30 -6.60
CA GLN A 609 0.06 35.09 -7.16
C GLN A 609 -0.81 35.76 -6.09
N GLN A 610 -0.63 35.40 -4.82
CA GLN A 610 -1.42 35.93 -3.72
C GLN A 610 -0.74 37.17 -3.12
N GLU A 611 -1.52 38.21 -2.88
CA GLU A 611 -1.03 39.41 -2.17
C GLU A 611 -0.87 39.08 -0.68
N ASN A 612 0.31 39.40 -0.11
CA ASN A 612 0.64 39.18 1.32
C ASN A 612 0.55 37.74 1.80
N PHE A 613 0.93 36.77 0.97
CA PHE A 613 0.96 35.36 1.32
C PHE A 613 1.89 35.08 2.51
N ASP A 614 1.40 34.36 3.52
CA ASP A 614 2.20 33.95 4.68
C ASP A 614 2.99 32.67 4.40
N TYR A 615 4.19 32.84 3.85
CA TYR A 615 5.12 31.73 3.57
C TYR A 615 5.54 30.96 4.83
N ASP A 616 5.63 31.60 6.02
CA ASP A 616 5.98 30.90 7.25
C ASP A 616 4.86 29.93 7.65
N ALA A 617 3.60 30.34 7.58
CA ALA A 617 2.47 29.49 7.83
C ALA A 617 2.42 28.29 6.85
N PHE A 618 2.63 28.55 5.57
CA PHE A 618 2.69 27.53 4.51
C PHE A 618 3.79 26.49 4.74
N PHE A 619 5.04 26.91 4.91
CA PHE A 619 6.19 25.98 5.07
C PHE A 619 6.10 25.20 6.38
N ARG A 620 5.64 25.83 7.48
CA ARG A 620 5.43 25.14 8.73
C ARG A 620 4.34 24.10 8.64
N GLN A 621 3.23 24.41 7.97
CA GLN A 621 2.16 23.43 7.77
C GLN A 621 2.66 22.23 6.97
N PHE A 622 3.40 22.46 5.89
CA PHE A 622 4.03 21.40 5.12
C PHE A 622 4.92 20.50 5.99
N ALA A 623 5.81 21.08 6.80
CA ALA A 623 6.67 20.32 7.69
C ALA A 623 5.87 19.56 8.77
N THR A 624 4.76 20.14 9.25
CA THR A 624 3.88 19.51 10.24
C THR A 624 3.16 18.29 9.68
N VAL A 625 2.70 18.34 8.43
CA VAL A 625 2.02 17.21 7.77
C VAL A 625 2.90 15.96 7.73
N TRP A 626 4.20 16.12 7.49
CA TRP A 626 5.13 15.00 7.31
C TRP A 626 5.87 14.56 8.59
N ARG A 627 5.59 15.15 9.77
CA ARG A 627 6.24 14.69 11.02
C ARG A 627 5.86 13.24 11.34
N MET A 628 6.85 12.47 11.82
CA MET A 628 6.67 11.07 12.21
C MET A 628 7.69 10.64 13.26
N GLN A 629 7.32 9.65 14.06
CA GLN A 629 8.19 8.81 14.89
C GLN A 629 7.82 7.35 14.65
N GLY A 630 8.81 6.49 14.37
CA GLY A 630 8.59 5.08 14.08
C GLY A 630 9.47 4.15 14.91
N LEU A 631 8.96 2.96 15.19
CA LEU A 631 9.74 1.88 15.81
C LEU A 631 10.81 1.35 14.82
N PRO A 632 11.98 0.91 15.31
CA PRO A 632 13.07 0.44 14.46
C PRO A 632 12.66 -0.65 13.45
N ALA A 633 11.91 -1.66 13.87
CA ALA A 633 11.47 -2.74 12.97
C ALA A 633 10.54 -2.24 11.84
N TYR A 634 9.66 -1.27 12.16
CA TYR A 634 8.82 -0.62 11.17
C TYR A 634 9.68 0.15 10.14
N LEU A 635 10.67 0.92 10.60
CA LEU A 635 11.51 1.72 9.70
C LEU A 635 12.40 0.85 8.79
N VAL A 636 12.88 -0.29 9.27
CA VAL A 636 13.59 -1.28 8.44
C VAL A 636 12.70 -1.75 7.29
N THR A 637 11.44 -2.07 7.58
CA THR A 637 10.47 -2.47 6.56
C THR A 637 10.14 -1.31 5.61
N LEU A 638 9.96 -0.11 6.16
CA LEU A 638 9.67 1.10 5.38
C LEU A 638 10.77 1.36 4.33
N VAL A 639 12.03 1.41 4.75
CA VAL A 639 13.17 1.65 3.84
C VAL A 639 13.30 0.59 2.76
N ALA A 640 12.96 -0.67 3.08
CA ALA A 640 13.07 -1.77 2.13
C ALA A 640 11.94 -1.82 1.09
N GLN A 641 10.75 -1.26 1.38
CA GLN A 641 9.55 -1.52 0.58
C GLN A 641 8.78 -0.26 0.15
N ASP A 642 8.89 0.85 0.89
CA ASP A 642 8.14 2.07 0.59
C ASP A 642 8.82 2.84 -0.55
N THR A 643 8.04 3.26 -1.53
CA THR A 643 8.50 4.09 -2.64
C THR A 643 8.62 5.57 -2.27
N HIS A 644 8.07 5.97 -1.12
CA HIS A 644 8.21 7.34 -0.64
C HIS A 644 9.55 7.56 0.08
N PRO A 645 10.15 8.75 -0.06
CA PRO A 645 11.25 9.14 0.81
C PRO A 645 10.82 9.14 2.27
N MET A 646 11.75 8.85 3.20
CA MET A 646 11.48 8.99 4.64
C MET A 646 10.98 10.41 4.95
N ARG A 647 10.13 10.53 5.98
CA ARG A 647 9.39 11.77 6.25
C ARG A 647 10.28 12.99 6.45
N TYR A 648 11.40 12.85 7.19
CA TYR A 648 12.36 13.95 7.36
C TYR A 648 12.99 14.40 6.03
N LEU A 649 13.18 13.49 5.08
CA LEU A 649 13.66 13.81 3.72
C LEU A 649 12.55 14.46 2.87
N ARG A 650 11.31 14.00 2.98
CA ARG A 650 10.18 14.66 2.28
C ARG A 650 10.10 16.14 2.64
N ILE A 651 10.43 16.51 3.88
CA ILE A 651 10.47 17.91 4.31
C ILE A 651 11.73 18.60 3.79
N ASN A 652 12.89 18.19 4.29
CA ASN A 652 14.13 18.93 4.11
C ASN A 652 14.67 18.83 2.68
N ALA A 653 14.66 17.64 2.10
CA ALA A 653 15.17 17.40 0.77
C ALA A 653 14.33 18.11 -0.31
N THR A 654 13.02 18.22 -0.10
CA THR A 654 12.14 18.97 -0.99
C THR A 654 12.35 20.47 -0.85
N LEU A 655 12.23 21.02 0.37
CA LEU A 655 12.31 22.48 0.58
C LEU A 655 13.64 23.09 0.18
N ALA A 656 14.74 22.39 0.40
CA ALA A 656 16.09 22.87 0.06
C ALA A 656 16.33 23.04 -1.46
N GLN A 657 15.42 22.60 -2.32
CA GLN A 657 15.52 22.76 -3.77
C GLN A 657 15.03 24.13 -4.29
N PHE A 658 14.30 24.92 -3.47
CA PHE A 658 13.52 26.07 -3.94
C PHE A 658 14.07 27.41 -3.44
N ASP A 659 14.24 28.36 -4.37
CA ASP A 659 14.69 29.72 -4.06
C ASP A 659 13.74 30.46 -3.13
N GLU A 660 12.44 30.26 -3.27
CA GLU A 660 11.42 30.89 -2.43
C GLU A 660 11.60 30.53 -0.95
N PHE A 661 11.96 29.28 -0.65
CA PHE A 661 12.26 28.84 0.71
C PHE A 661 13.61 29.42 1.22
N ILE A 662 14.64 29.31 0.38
CA ILE A 662 16.01 29.79 0.66
C ILE A 662 16.00 31.30 0.94
N GLU A 663 15.37 32.09 0.06
CA GLU A 663 15.29 33.54 0.17
C GLU A 663 14.43 34.00 1.35
N PHE A 664 13.26 33.39 1.53
CA PHE A 664 12.34 33.74 2.61
C PHE A 664 12.99 33.61 4.01
N TYR A 665 13.71 32.51 4.24
CA TYR A 665 14.42 32.31 5.51
C TYR A 665 15.83 32.87 5.54
N GLY A 666 16.33 33.43 4.46
CA GLY A 666 17.68 34.03 4.35
C GLY A 666 18.77 32.98 4.58
N ILE A 667 18.62 31.79 4.00
CA ILE A 667 19.56 30.68 4.05
C ILE A 667 20.79 31.02 3.17
N GLN A 668 21.98 30.69 3.64
CA GLN A 668 23.26 31.08 3.02
C GLN A 668 24.17 29.85 2.81
N PRO A 669 25.16 29.95 1.91
CA PRO A 669 26.19 28.91 1.79
C PRO A 669 26.82 28.59 3.17
N GLY A 670 26.77 27.34 3.57
CA GLY A 670 27.22 26.83 4.87
C GLY A 670 26.10 26.47 5.83
N ASP A 671 24.88 26.96 5.62
CA ASP A 671 23.69 26.49 6.35
C ASP A 671 23.27 25.10 5.85
N GLY A 672 22.76 24.24 6.73
CA GLY A 672 22.39 22.85 6.42
C GLY A 672 21.30 22.71 5.37
N MET A 673 20.37 23.67 5.25
CA MET A 673 19.31 23.70 4.23
C MET A 673 19.79 24.31 2.90
N TYR A 674 21.05 24.77 2.77
CA TYR A 674 21.53 25.36 1.53
C TYR A 674 21.97 24.28 0.53
N ILE A 675 21.42 24.31 -0.67
CA ILE A 675 21.90 23.58 -1.85
C ILE A 675 22.21 24.60 -2.93
N ALA A 676 23.44 24.58 -3.46
CA ALA A 676 23.80 25.47 -4.52
C ALA A 676 22.91 25.24 -5.76
N PRO A 677 22.52 26.29 -6.51
CA PRO A 677 21.58 26.13 -7.63
C PRO A 677 22.01 25.08 -8.67
N GLU A 678 23.31 24.93 -8.93
CA GLU A 678 23.87 23.93 -9.85
C GLU A 678 23.77 22.49 -9.36
N ASP A 679 23.65 22.30 -8.04
CA ASP A 679 23.56 20.97 -7.39
C ASP A 679 22.10 20.50 -7.19
N ARG A 680 21.15 21.39 -7.42
CA ARG A 680 19.71 21.07 -7.27
C ARG A 680 19.27 20.01 -8.26
N VAL A 681 18.28 19.22 -7.85
CA VAL A 681 17.83 18.01 -8.55
C VAL A 681 16.35 18.02 -8.93
N CYS A 682 15.69 19.19 -8.85
CA CYS A 682 14.30 19.32 -9.27
C CYS A 682 14.16 18.99 -10.77
N VAL A 683 13.18 18.17 -11.13
CA VAL A 683 12.99 17.70 -12.52
C VAL A 683 12.22 18.71 -13.36
N TRP A 684 11.17 19.30 -12.81
CA TRP A 684 10.25 20.24 -13.46
C TRP A 684 10.52 21.71 -13.13
#